data_853b5bec36277385ccd56ddfd6ea9d7e
#
_entry.id   853b5bec36277385ccd56ddfd6ea9d7e
#
_cell.length_a   1.000
_cell.length_b   1.000
_cell.length_c   1.000
_cell.angle_alpha   90.00
_cell.angle_beta   90.00
_cell.angle_gamma   90.00
#
_symmetry.space_group_name_H-M   'P 1'
#
loop_
_entity.id
_entity.type
_entity.pdbx_description
1 polymer ?
#
loop_
_entity_poly.entity_id
_entity_poly.type
_entity_poly.pdbx_seq_one_letter_code
_entity_poly.pdbx_strand_id
1 'polypeptide(L)'
;MKRFLRLVSLTLLIMSTSGNTFAEEKVNVARQGTIRGRIVDTSKQILPGASIYIEKLHTGVTSDVNGYYTFANLTPGTYTVKVSYVGYSPVEMKITIPAGKTLEKDVVLNEGLELQEVVVGGAFQGQRRAINSQKNNLGITNVVSADQVGKFPDSNIGDALKRINGINVQYDQGEARFGQVRGTSADLSSVTINGNRLPSAEGDTRNVQLDLIPADMVQTIEVNKVVTSDMDGDAIGGSINLVTKSTPYKRMFSATAGTGYNWISQKAQLNLGFTYGDRFFNDKLGMMAAISYQNAPSGSDDVEFEYDVNKKGEVVMVEAQKRQYYVTRERQSYSLAFDYDINPNHRLTLQGIYNRRHDWENRYRVTYKDLDKTGLDDEGDMQQSAQIETKGGTPDNRNARLELQQTMDLSLSGEHQFGKLSVNWGASYARASEDRPNERYFSLKQDFLGFTVVDAGDRFPYVTTDVNLHNGEADGERGKWKVKELTESNQEIYEKDLKFKVDFELPLTNGIYGNSLRFGAKYASKTKDRNTLCYDYADTYKDTFDKDYMNNLTSQIRDGYMPGDQYKATDFVSKEYLGSLDLSSMEGEQVLEESSGNYHARENVTSAFFRFDQNLGKKIKMMAGLRMEATHIKYNGWNWNVADDKDETETLEPTGNHKNSYVNWLPSLLFKYDVNDDLKLRASFTETLSRPKYSALIPCVNINRSDNELVMGNSDLTPTISYNFDFSADYYFKSVGLISAGIFYKKINDFIVDQVIGDYTYQNNEYKKFTQPKNAGDADLLGVELAYQRDFGFIAPALKCIGFYGTYTYTHTQVNNFNFEGRENEKDLSLPGSPEHTANASLYFEKKGFNVRFSYNYASSFIDEMGEVAALDRYYDAVSYMDLNASYTFGKKIKTTFYADATNLLNQPLRYYQGTKDRTMQAEYYGVKINAGVKVNF
;
A
#
# COMPACT_ATOMS: atom_id res chain seq x y z
N MET A 1 20.39 18.84 -19.57
CA MET A 1 21.65 18.39 -18.95
C MET A 1 22.81 19.36 -19.11
N LYS A 2 23.26 19.77 -20.35
CA LYS A 2 24.38 20.76 -20.52
C LYS A 2 24.13 22.16 -19.92
N ARG A 3 22.88 22.65 -19.85
CA ARG A 3 22.55 23.95 -19.22
C ARG A 3 22.47 23.85 -17.69
N PHE A 4 22.06 22.72 -17.15
CA PHE A 4 21.99 22.44 -15.69
C PHE A 4 23.40 22.28 -15.09
N LEU A 5 24.29 21.54 -15.76
CA LEU A 5 25.71 21.44 -15.39
C LEU A 5 26.44 22.81 -15.43
N ARG A 6 26.08 23.71 -16.36
CA ARG A 6 26.60 25.06 -16.38
C ARG A 6 26.07 25.95 -15.26
N LEU A 7 24.80 25.72 -14.81
CA LEU A 7 24.27 26.47 -13.67
C LEU A 7 24.93 26.01 -12.35
N VAL A 8 25.11 24.70 -12.16
CA VAL A 8 25.80 24.13 -10.99
C VAL A 8 27.28 24.53 -10.96
N SER A 9 27.96 24.54 -12.11
CA SER A 9 29.34 25.02 -12.17
C SER A 9 29.46 26.55 -12.01
N LEU A 10 28.45 27.32 -12.42
CA LEU A 10 28.42 28.78 -12.19
C LEU A 10 28.17 29.11 -10.70
N THR A 11 27.33 28.34 -10.01
CA THR A 11 27.08 28.49 -8.56
C THR A 11 28.30 28.10 -7.74
N LEU A 12 29.02 27.06 -8.14
CA LEU A 12 30.30 26.66 -7.53
C LEU A 12 31.43 27.71 -7.83
N LEU A 13 31.41 28.33 -8.99
CA LEU A 13 32.38 29.37 -9.36
C LEU A 13 32.10 30.70 -8.62
N ILE A 14 30.84 31.05 -8.39
CA ILE A 14 30.43 32.22 -7.59
C ILE A 14 30.82 32.06 -6.12
N MET A 15 30.79 30.81 -5.57
CA MET A 15 31.27 30.54 -4.22
C MET A 15 32.79 30.54 -4.08
N SER A 16 33.53 30.37 -5.19
CA SER A 16 35.03 30.42 -5.18
C SER A 16 35.62 31.82 -5.42
N THR A 17 34.85 32.78 -5.92
CA THR A 17 35.33 34.12 -6.24
C THR A 17 34.97 35.23 -5.23
N SER A 18 34.23 34.91 -4.17
CA SER A 18 33.91 35.87 -3.08
C SER A 18 34.87 35.80 -1.87
N GLY A 19 36.04 35.26 -2.09
CA GLY A 19 37.13 35.28 -1.12
C GLY A 19 38.13 36.40 -1.46
N ASN A 20 37.87 37.64 -1.07
CA ASN A 20 38.83 38.67 -0.66
C ASN A 20 38.22 40.05 -0.86
N THR A 21 37.73 40.65 0.22
CA THR A 21 37.87 42.05 0.65
C THR A 21 36.81 42.36 1.70
N PHE A 22 36.95 41.81 2.92
CA PHE A 22 36.47 42.49 4.12
C PHE A 22 37.64 42.51 5.11
N ALA A 23 38.00 43.69 5.58
CA ALA A 23 39.03 43.88 6.58
C ALA A 23 38.75 43.04 7.80
N GLU A 24 39.74 42.25 8.25
CA GLU A 24 39.71 41.49 9.48
C GLU A 24 39.66 42.44 10.70
N GLU A 25 38.46 42.67 11.19
CA GLU A 25 38.29 42.88 12.61
C GLU A 25 38.37 41.52 13.26
N LYS A 26 39.46 41.21 13.93
CA LYS A 26 39.65 39.99 14.71
C LYS A 26 38.70 39.96 15.90
N VAL A 27 37.43 39.74 15.68
CA VAL A 27 36.55 39.15 16.69
C VAL A 27 36.96 37.67 16.78
N ASN A 28 37.51 37.29 17.92
CA ASN A 28 37.90 35.93 18.25
C ASN A 28 36.65 35.07 18.42
N VAL A 29 35.96 34.79 17.32
CA VAL A 29 34.78 33.88 17.29
C VAL A 29 35.32 32.49 17.53
N ALA A 30 35.18 32.01 18.75
CA ALA A 30 35.53 30.65 19.12
C ALA A 30 34.88 29.68 18.13
N ARG A 31 35.66 28.91 17.34
CA ARG A 31 35.17 27.92 16.36
C ARG A 31 34.24 26.98 17.10
N GLN A 32 32.98 26.93 16.65
CA GLN A 32 31.92 26.09 17.25
C GLN A 32 32.23 24.61 17.09
N GLY A 33 31.86 23.82 18.09
CA GLY A 33 32.04 22.36 18.09
C GLY A 33 30.74 21.60 17.83
N THR A 34 30.85 20.31 17.62
CA THR A 34 29.74 19.38 17.36
C THR A 34 29.86 18.18 18.31
N ILE A 35 28.72 17.66 18.79
CA ILE A 35 28.65 16.35 19.44
C ILE A 35 27.87 15.43 18.48
N ARG A 36 28.38 14.24 18.25
CA ARG A 36 27.73 13.18 17.48
C ARG A 36 27.89 11.85 18.22
N GLY A 37 26.93 10.94 18.04
CA GLY A 37 27.03 9.62 18.61
C GLY A 37 25.76 8.81 18.39
N ARG A 38 25.68 7.67 19.03
CA ARG A 38 24.55 6.74 18.92
C ARG A 38 23.94 6.48 20.29
N ILE A 39 22.61 6.42 20.36
CA ILE A 39 21.89 6.10 21.59
C ILE A 39 21.45 4.65 21.52
N VAL A 40 21.82 3.86 22.53
CA VAL A 40 21.50 2.44 22.63
C VAL A 40 21.05 2.09 24.06
N ASP A 41 20.41 0.92 24.22
CA ASP A 41 20.13 0.35 25.54
C ASP A 41 21.27 -0.56 26.04
N THR A 42 21.10 -1.13 27.23
CA THR A 42 22.06 -2.10 27.83
C THR A 42 22.20 -3.40 27.03
N SER A 43 21.19 -3.73 26.21
CA SER A 43 21.22 -4.86 25.28
C SER A 43 21.87 -4.51 23.95
N LYS A 44 22.37 -3.27 23.79
CA LYS A 44 22.98 -2.70 22.59
C LYS A 44 21.99 -2.57 21.42
N GLN A 45 20.70 -2.47 21.72
CA GLN A 45 19.70 -2.12 20.74
C GLN A 45 19.65 -0.60 20.55
N ILE A 46 19.50 -0.16 19.30
CA ILE A 46 19.38 1.26 18.95
C ILE A 46 18.09 1.85 19.51
N LEU A 47 18.13 3.12 19.92
CA LEU A 47 17.00 3.87 20.48
C LEU A 47 16.66 5.08 19.59
N PRO A 48 15.85 4.91 18.54
CA PRO A 48 15.41 6.02 17.67
C PRO A 48 14.51 7.00 18.42
N GLY A 49 14.63 8.29 18.09
CA GLY A 49 13.82 9.35 18.71
C GLY A 49 14.19 9.65 20.17
N ALA A 50 15.35 9.22 20.67
CA ALA A 50 15.85 9.63 21.99
C ALA A 50 16.06 11.14 22.02
N SER A 51 15.65 11.80 23.09
CA SER A 51 15.86 13.23 23.28
C SER A 51 17.21 13.50 23.93
N ILE A 52 18.04 14.30 23.28
CA ILE A 52 19.34 14.78 23.75
C ILE A 52 19.21 16.28 23.99
N TYR A 53 19.24 16.73 25.24
CA TYR A 53 18.96 18.09 25.65
C TYR A 53 20.09 18.71 26.44
N ILE A 54 20.47 19.95 26.11
CA ILE A 54 21.48 20.76 26.86
C ILE A 54 20.74 21.84 27.62
N GLU A 55 20.67 21.68 28.96
CA GLU A 55 19.87 22.55 29.83
C GLU A 55 20.34 24.01 29.78
N LYS A 56 21.64 24.24 29.85
CA LYS A 56 22.23 25.61 29.82
C LYS A 56 21.92 26.36 28.53
N LEU A 57 21.73 25.65 27.40
CA LEU A 57 21.43 26.25 26.11
C LEU A 57 19.94 26.18 25.79
N HIS A 58 19.13 25.52 26.62
CA HIS A 58 17.69 25.28 26.39
C HIS A 58 17.38 24.76 24.97
N THR A 59 18.21 23.86 24.47
CA THR A 59 18.09 23.33 23.12
C THR A 59 18.35 21.83 23.12
N GLY A 60 17.77 21.09 22.17
CA GLY A 60 17.89 19.66 22.08
C GLY A 60 17.70 19.15 20.63
N VAL A 61 18.24 17.96 20.41
CA VAL A 61 18.06 17.19 19.19
C VAL A 61 17.49 15.82 19.53
N THR A 62 17.03 15.09 18.53
CA THR A 62 16.56 13.71 18.68
C THR A 62 17.45 12.78 17.86
N SER A 63 17.59 11.53 18.31
CA SER A 63 18.23 10.50 17.52
C SER A 63 17.34 10.10 16.32
N ASP A 64 17.97 9.80 15.19
CA ASP A 64 17.33 9.34 13.96
C ASP A 64 16.83 7.88 14.06
N VAL A 65 16.28 7.34 12.96
CA VAL A 65 15.78 5.95 12.88
C VAL A 65 16.86 4.90 13.16
N ASN A 66 18.13 5.24 12.99
CA ASN A 66 19.30 4.40 13.25
C ASN A 66 19.92 4.64 14.64
N GLY A 67 19.28 5.46 15.47
CA GLY A 67 19.72 5.84 16.82
C GLY A 67 20.85 6.86 16.83
N TYR A 68 21.27 7.45 15.70
CA TYR A 68 22.31 8.45 15.64
C TYR A 68 21.77 9.85 15.97
N TYR A 69 22.60 10.67 16.61
CA TYR A 69 22.31 12.07 16.84
C TYR A 69 23.49 12.96 16.46
N THR A 70 23.19 14.14 15.97
CA THR A 70 24.17 15.19 15.70
C THR A 70 23.69 16.50 16.32
N PHE A 71 24.47 17.08 17.17
CA PHE A 71 24.20 18.36 17.78
C PHE A 71 25.32 19.34 17.40
N ALA A 72 25.11 20.07 16.35
CA ALA A 72 26.03 21.01 15.74
C ALA A 72 25.88 22.43 16.33
N ASN A 73 26.81 23.30 15.96
CA ASN A 73 26.78 24.72 16.29
C ASN A 73 26.84 25.04 17.79
N LEU A 74 27.62 24.25 18.56
CA LEU A 74 27.78 24.44 20.01
C LEU A 74 29.00 25.30 20.32
N THR A 75 28.83 26.31 21.18
CA THR A 75 29.96 27.07 21.69
C THR A 75 30.88 26.15 22.50
N PRO A 76 32.23 26.24 22.34
CA PRO A 76 33.16 25.44 23.16
C PRO A 76 32.95 25.67 24.64
N GLY A 77 33.00 24.59 25.42
CA GLY A 77 32.77 24.67 26.87
C GLY A 77 32.22 23.36 27.43
N THR A 78 32.05 23.32 28.74
CA THR A 78 31.50 22.16 29.44
C THR A 78 30.01 22.36 29.69
N TYR A 79 29.21 21.35 29.28
CA TYR A 79 27.76 21.32 29.37
C TYR A 79 27.28 20.07 30.07
N THR A 80 26.19 20.21 30.82
CA THR A 80 25.40 19.07 31.26
C THR A 80 24.42 18.68 30.11
N VAL A 81 24.57 17.48 29.58
CA VAL A 81 23.71 16.91 28.54
C VAL A 81 22.84 15.87 29.19
N LYS A 82 21.53 16.03 29.04
CA LYS A 82 20.50 15.08 29.48
C LYS A 82 20.00 14.28 28.33
N VAL A 83 20.07 12.96 28.41
CA VAL A 83 19.52 12.03 27.42
C VAL A 83 18.37 11.30 28.07
N SER A 84 17.22 11.34 27.42
CA SER A 84 15.98 10.72 27.91
C SER A 84 15.25 9.94 26.84
N TYR A 85 14.59 8.88 27.27
CA TYR A 85 13.80 7.98 26.46
C TYR A 85 12.65 7.41 27.27
N VAL A 86 11.46 7.22 26.65
CA VAL A 86 10.26 6.69 27.35
C VAL A 86 10.54 5.30 27.92
N GLY A 87 10.34 5.11 29.24
CA GLY A 87 10.57 3.86 29.95
C GLY A 87 12.04 3.56 30.32
N TYR A 88 12.96 4.50 30.10
CA TYR A 88 14.37 4.40 30.52
C TYR A 88 14.70 5.48 31.56
N SER A 89 15.65 5.17 32.42
CA SER A 89 16.19 6.16 33.34
C SER A 89 16.97 7.21 32.55
N PRO A 90 16.68 8.52 32.70
CA PRO A 90 17.43 9.54 32.01
C PRO A 90 18.90 9.55 32.51
N VAL A 91 19.81 9.78 31.57
CA VAL A 91 21.24 9.88 31.82
C VAL A 91 21.65 11.36 31.73
N GLU A 92 22.30 11.89 32.79
CA GLU A 92 22.90 13.20 32.77
C GLU A 92 24.41 13.04 32.78
N MET A 93 25.09 13.72 31.86
CA MET A 93 26.55 13.67 31.76
C MET A 93 27.15 15.04 31.50
N LYS A 94 28.32 15.31 32.07
CA LYS A 94 29.11 16.49 31.76
C LYS A 94 29.99 16.19 30.55
N ILE A 95 29.84 16.99 29.50
CA ILE A 95 30.58 16.86 28.24
C ILE A 95 31.31 18.17 27.96
N THR A 96 32.61 18.09 27.67
CA THR A 96 33.39 19.24 27.22
C THR A 96 33.48 19.25 25.70
N ILE A 97 32.93 20.30 25.09
CA ILE A 97 32.89 20.49 23.65
C ILE A 97 34.17 21.19 23.20
N PRO A 98 34.99 20.58 22.36
CA PRO A 98 36.21 21.19 21.84
C PRO A 98 35.93 22.21 20.76
N ALA A 99 36.76 23.26 20.67
CA ALA A 99 36.66 24.28 19.64
C ALA A 99 36.92 23.68 18.22
N GLY A 100 35.97 23.86 17.31
CA GLY A 100 36.11 23.49 15.89
C GLY A 100 36.23 21.99 15.59
N LYS A 101 35.91 21.11 16.56
CA LYS A 101 36.01 19.66 16.41
C LYS A 101 34.68 18.98 16.71
N THR A 102 34.53 17.80 16.17
CA THR A 102 33.40 16.89 16.48
C THR A 102 33.84 15.93 17.58
N LEU A 103 33.07 15.86 18.67
CA LEU A 103 33.21 14.88 19.73
C LEU A 103 32.25 13.73 19.47
N GLU A 104 32.77 12.50 19.35
CA GLU A 104 31.96 11.28 19.32
C GLU A 104 31.63 10.84 20.74
N LYS A 105 30.34 10.61 21.01
CA LYS A 105 29.87 10.16 22.30
C LYS A 105 28.62 9.29 22.18
N ASP A 106 28.81 7.99 22.26
CA ASP A 106 27.67 7.05 22.38
C ASP A 106 27.12 7.07 23.80
N VAL A 107 25.81 6.88 23.93
CA VAL A 107 25.10 6.88 25.22
C VAL A 107 24.32 5.58 25.36
N VAL A 108 24.53 4.92 26.51
CA VAL A 108 23.79 3.71 26.90
C VAL A 108 22.78 4.10 27.97
N LEU A 109 21.49 3.86 27.67
CA LEU A 109 20.38 4.07 28.61
C LEU A 109 20.04 2.78 29.35
N ASN A 110 19.82 2.88 30.66
CA ASN A 110 19.36 1.79 31.52
C ASN A 110 17.82 1.81 31.60
N GLU A 111 17.17 0.65 31.62
CA GLU A 111 15.75 0.55 31.93
C GLU A 111 15.45 1.11 33.32
N GLY A 112 14.29 1.82 33.44
CA GLY A 112 13.91 2.45 34.72
C GLY A 112 13.63 1.41 35.83
N LEU A 113 13.95 1.74 37.10
CA LEU A 113 13.81 0.85 38.28
C LEU A 113 12.39 0.27 38.46
N GLU A 114 11.33 0.98 38.06
CA GLU A 114 9.94 0.48 38.15
C GLU A 114 9.65 -0.69 37.20
N LEU A 115 10.57 -1.04 36.31
CA LEU A 115 10.41 -2.06 35.25
C LEU A 115 11.33 -3.28 35.47
N GLN A 116 12.23 -3.26 36.48
CA GLN A 116 13.17 -4.38 36.72
C GLN A 116 12.53 -5.66 37.26
N GLU A 117 11.30 -5.60 37.80
CA GLU A 117 10.59 -6.80 38.31
C GLU A 117 9.83 -7.59 37.22
N VAL A 118 9.65 -7.03 36.03
CA VAL A 118 9.05 -7.74 34.89
C VAL A 118 10.17 -7.97 33.88
N VAL A 119 10.49 -9.20 33.58
CA VAL A 119 11.28 -9.55 32.39
C VAL A 119 10.52 -8.99 31.19
N VAL A 120 10.90 -7.81 30.74
CA VAL A 120 10.21 -7.11 29.66
C VAL A 120 10.45 -7.87 28.37
N GLY A 121 9.43 -8.54 27.88
CA GLY A 121 9.45 -9.17 26.54
C GLY A 121 9.67 -8.09 25.46
N GLY A 122 10.25 -8.45 24.31
CA GLY A 122 10.55 -7.51 23.20
C GLY A 122 9.37 -6.65 22.72
N ALA A 123 8.08 -6.98 23.06
CA ALA A 123 6.90 -6.19 22.69
C ALA A 123 6.88 -4.78 23.30
N PHE A 124 7.18 -4.69 24.59
CA PHE A 124 7.21 -3.40 25.25
C PHE A 124 8.37 -2.52 24.75
N GLN A 125 9.48 -3.12 24.33
CA GLN A 125 10.60 -2.36 23.76
C GLN A 125 10.23 -1.71 22.43
N GLY A 126 9.55 -2.45 21.53
CA GLY A 126 9.05 -1.92 20.27
C GLY A 126 8.00 -0.82 20.47
N GLN A 127 7.05 -1.02 21.39
CA GLN A 127 6.05 0.00 21.73
C GLN A 127 6.69 1.29 22.28
N ARG A 128 7.72 1.19 23.12
CA ARG A 128 8.46 2.36 23.64
C ARG A 128 9.11 3.14 22.52
N ARG A 129 9.73 2.46 21.54
CA ARG A 129 10.33 3.09 20.36
C ARG A 129 9.30 3.86 19.56
N ALA A 130 8.17 3.22 19.26
CA ALA A 130 7.08 3.83 18.51
C ALA A 130 6.54 5.09 19.22
N ILE A 131 6.18 4.98 20.49
CA ILE A 131 5.64 6.07 21.31
C ILE A 131 6.67 7.22 21.42
N ASN A 132 7.95 6.91 21.62
CA ASN A 132 8.99 7.92 21.74
C ASN A 132 9.23 8.68 20.43
N SER A 133 9.21 7.98 19.29
CA SER A 133 9.29 8.59 17.96
C SER A 133 8.11 9.53 17.73
N GLN A 134 6.88 9.10 18.02
CA GLN A 134 5.69 9.94 17.94
C GLN A 134 5.76 11.18 18.84
N LYS A 135 6.18 11.01 20.11
CA LYS A 135 6.29 12.10 21.10
C LYS A 135 7.20 13.22 20.61
N ASN A 136 8.31 12.87 19.98
CA ASN A 136 9.34 13.83 19.58
C ASN A 136 9.12 14.40 18.17
N ASN A 137 8.30 13.78 17.33
CA ASN A 137 7.99 14.30 15.99
C ASN A 137 7.26 15.66 16.08
N LEU A 138 7.57 16.58 15.15
CA LEU A 138 6.87 17.86 15.02
C LEU A 138 5.49 17.68 14.41
N GLY A 139 5.38 16.88 13.34
CA GLY A 139 4.13 16.55 12.66
C GLY A 139 3.32 15.46 13.40
N ILE A 140 2.10 15.21 12.92
CA ILE A 140 1.24 14.13 13.38
C ILE A 140 1.68 12.86 12.64
N THR A 141 2.35 11.95 13.35
CA THR A 141 2.90 10.70 12.81
C THR A 141 2.54 9.56 13.73
N ASN A 142 2.03 8.46 13.19
CA ASN A 142 1.88 7.20 13.90
C ASN A 142 3.04 6.28 13.54
N VAL A 143 3.61 5.62 14.52
CA VAL A 143 4.78 4.75 14.36
C VAL A 143 4.46 3.37 14.95
N VAL A 144 4.75 2.31 14.21
CA VAL A 144 4.68 0.92 14.67
C VAL A 144 6.03 0.26 14.42
N SER A 145 6.59 -0.37 15.43
CA SER A 145 7.88 -1.06 15.28
C SER A 145 7.70 -2.52 14.83
N ALA A 146 8.72 -3.08 14.17
CA ALA A 146 8.75 -4.47 13.72
C ALA A 146 8.55 -5.49 14.87
N ASP A 147 8.96 -5.15 16.09
CA ASP A 147 8.72 -6.02 17.26
C ASP A 147 7.22 -6.09 17.63
N GLN A 148 6.44 -5.07 17.22
CA GLN A 148 4.97 -5.12 17.30
C GLN A 148 4.40 -5.87 16.09
N VAL A 149 4.94 -5.64 14.90
CA VAL A 149 4.56 -6.30 13.64
C VAL A 149 4.99 -7.78 13.64
N GLY A 150 6.24 -8.09 13.99
CA GLY A 150 6.79 -9.46 13.96
C GLY A 150 6.40 -10.36 15.14
N LYS A 151 5.57 -9.89 16.07
CA LYS A 151 4.87 -10.71 17.08
C LYS A 151 3.48 -11.12 16.65
N PHE A 152 3.03 -10.56 15.56
CA PHE A 152 1.85 -10.99 14.84
C PHE A 152 2.30 -11.83 13.65
N PRO A 153 1.48 -12.75 13.22
CA PRO A 153 1.72 -13.54 12.01
C PRO A 153 1.37 -12.75 10.78
N ASP A 154 1.57 -11.44 10.82
CA ASP A 154 1.34 -10.63 9.64
C ASP A 154 2.27 -11.12 8.54
N SER A 155 1.67 -11.74 7.54
CA SER A 155 2.41 -12.33 6.44
C SER A 155 3.07 -11.24 5.59
N ASN A 156 2.45 -10.06 5.55
CA ASN A 156 2.87 -8.91 4.77
C ASN A 156 2.65 -7.60 5.53
N ILE A 157 3.12 -6.49 4.95
CA ILE A 157 3.02 -5.14 5.55
C ILE A 157 1.57 -4.65 5.59
N GLY A 158 0.74 -4.99 4.62
CA GLY A 158 -0.66 -4.59 4.58
C GLY A 158 -1.42 -5.04 5.84
N ASP A 159 -1.25 -6.31 6.25
CA ASP A 159 -1.85 -6.84 7.49
C ASP A 159 -1.36 -6.11 8.75
N ALA A 160 -0.11 -5.68 8.75
CA ALA A 160 0.44 -4.91 9.87
C ALA A 160 -0.17 -3.50 9.96
N LEU A 161 -0.49 -2.88 8.82
CA LEU A 161 -1.03 -1.53 8.75
C LEU A 161 -2.42 -1.39 9.36
N LYS A 162 -3.28 -2.42 9.24
CA LYS A 162 -4.66 -2.39 9.78
C LYS A 162 -4.73 -2.07 11.29
N ARG A 163 -3.62 -2.15 11.99
CA ARG A 163 -3.52 -1.90 13.44
C ARG A 163 -3.09 -0.47 13.79
N ILE A 164 -2.82 0.36 12.79
CA ILE A 164 -2.39 1.75 12.99
C ILE A 164 -3.62 2.65 13.04
N ASN A 165 -3.63 3.60 13.97
CA ASN A 165 -4.72 4.57 14.10
C ASN A 165 -4.94 5.37 12.81
N GLY A 166 -6.19 5.43 12.34
CA GLY A 166 -6.58 6.13 11.13
C GLY A 166 -6.15 5.43 9.83
N ILE A 167 -5.81 4.13 9.90
CA ILE A 167 -5.49 3.31 8.73
C ILE A 167 -6.57 2.23 8.55
N ASN A 168 -7.08 2.14 7.34
CA ASN A 168 -7.82 1.02 6.83
C ASN A 168 -6.99 0.32 5.74
N VAL A 169 -7.32 -0.93 5.42
CA VAL A 169 -6.69 -1.67 4.32
C VAL A 169 -7.77 -2.29 3.44
N GLN A 170 -7.57 -2.17 2.15
CA GLN A 170 -8.38 -2.86 1.16
C GLN A 170 -7.78 -4.24 0.93
N TYR A 171 -8.64 -5.27 1.01
CA TYR A 171 -8.27 -6.65 0.79
C TYR A 171 -8.47 -7.03 -0.68
N ASP A 172 -7.59 -7.88 -1.17
CA ASP A 172 -7.71 -8.56 -2.44
C ASP A 172 -7.16 -9.98 -2.30
N GLN A 173 -7.85 -10.98 -2.84
CA GLN A 173 -7.50 -12.40 -2.74
C GLN A 173 -7.16 -12.84 -1.30
N GLY A 174 -7.89 -12.32 -0.31
CA GLY A 174 -7.73 -12.67 1.11
C GLY A 174 -6.46 -12.12 1.78
N GLU A 175 -5.79 -11.13 1.19
CA GLU A 175 -4.63 -10.42 1.74
C GLU A 175 -4.83 -8.91 1.69
N ALA A 176 -4.27 -8.18 2.66
CA ALA A 176 -4.32 -6.73 2.74
C ALA A 176 -3.36 -6.13 1.69
N ARG A 177 -3.89 -5.59 0.61
CA ARG A 177 -3.14 -5.16 -0.57
C ARG A 177 -2.81 -3.67 -0.58
N PHE A 178 -3.79 -2.79 -0.29
CA PHE A 178 -3.62 -1.35 -0.33
C PHE A 178 -3.96 -0.70 0.99
N GLY A 179 -3.13 0.28 1.40
CA GLY A 179 -3.35 1.05 2.62
C GLY A 179 -4.11 2.36 2.35
N GLN A 180 -5.16 2.60 3.11
CA GLN A 180 -5.98 3.79 3.08
C GLN A 180 -5.74 4.63 4.34
N VAL A 181 -5.40 5.91 4.21
CA VAL A 181 -5.10 6.77 5.33
C VAL A 181 -6.26 7.74 5.56
N ARG A 182 -6.80 7.78 6.80
CA ARG A 182 -7.86 8.72 7.22
C ARG A 182 -9.13 8.67 6.36
N GLY A 183 -9.56 7.49 5.96
CA GLY A 183 -10.76 7.33 5.14
C GLY A 183 -10.65 7.94 3.75
N THR A 184 -9.44 8.12 3.19
CA THR A 184 -9.24 8.43 1.79
C THR A 184 -8.95 7.17 1.00
N SER A 185 -9.27 7.14 -0.28
CA SER A 185 -8.92 6.03 -1.16
C SER A 185 -7.40 5.79 -1.19
N ALA A 186 -6.99 4.59 -1.56
CA ALA A 186 -5.57 4.24 -1.67
C ALA A 186 -4.82 5.12 -2.68
N ASP A 187 -5.50 5.55 -3.76
CA ASP A 187 -4.95 6.45 -4.79
C ASP A 187 -4.52 7.83 -4.25
N LEU A 188 -5.08 8.24 -3.10
CA LEU A 188 -4.78 9.50 -2.43
C LEU A 188 -3.66 9.39 -1.38
N SER A 189 -3.06 8.20 -1.21
CA SER A 189 -2.01 7.93 -0.24
C SER A 189 -0.69 7.54 -0.92
N SER A 190 0.45 7.82 -0.29
CA SER A 190 1.75 7.42 -0.84
C SER A 190 2.43 6.36 0.02
N VAL A 191 3.16 5.44 -0.64
CA VAL A 191 4.01 4.43 0.03
C VAL A 191 5.46 4.65 -0.34
N THR A 192 6.33 4.70 0.68
CA THR A 192 7.77 4.91 0.51
C THR A 192 8.57 3.84 1.26
N ILE A 193 9.76 3.51 0.77
CA ILE A 193 10.77 2.75 1.50
C ILE A 193 11.95 3.68 1.79
N ASN A 194 12.30 3.84 3.07
CA ASN A 194 13.37 4.74 3.53
C ASN A 194 13.23 6.17 2.96
N GLY A 195 11.97 6.64 2.78
CA GLY A 195 11.64 7.94 2.19
C GLY A 195 11.68 8.01 0.66
N ASN A 196 11.92 6.90 -0.04
CA ASN A 196 11.84 6.82 -1.50
C ASN A 196 10.50 6.20 -1.91
N ARG A 197 9.70 6.88 -2.75
CA ARG A 197 8.45 6.32 -3.26
C ARG A 197 8.72 5.04 -4.05
N LEU A 198 7.92 4.00 -3.81
CA LEU A 198 7.97 2.76 -4.59
C LEU A 198 7.16 2.91 -5.90
N PRO A 199 7.59 2.26 -6.98
CA PRO A 199 6.78 2.08 -8.19
C PRO A 199 5.67 1.03 -7.96
N SER A 200 4.62 1.07 -8.80
CA SER A 200 3.56 0.07 -8.85
C SER A 200 3.86 -0.99 -9.91
N ALA A 201 3.65 -2.27 -9.57
CA ALA A 201 3.73 -3.37 -10.53
C ALA A 201 2.49 -3.46 -11.44
N GLU A 202 1.34 -2.89 -11.04
CA GLU A 202 0.10 -2.95 -11.80
C GLU A 202 -0.02 -1.87 -12.87
N GLY A 203 -0.72 -2.18 -13.99
CA GLY A 203 -0.91 -1.29 -15.12
C GLY A 203 -1.80 -0.09 -14.81
N ASP A 204 -2.91 -0.32 -14.15
CA ASP A 204 -4.01 0.64 -14.07
C ASP A 204 -4.02 1.51 -12.80
N THR A 205 -3.01 1.39 -11.94
CA THR A 205 -2.92 2.15 -10.70
C THR A 205 -1.50 2.68 -10.45
N ARG A 206 -1.42 3.72 -9.60
CA ARG A 206 -0.17 4.21 -9.00
C ARG A 206 0.06 3.64 -7.59
N ASN A 207 -0.86 2.81 -7.10
CA ASN A 207 -0.83 2.26 -5.76
C ASN A 207 0.26 1.17 -5.64
N VAL A 208 0.90 1.13 -4.49
CA VAL A 208 1.93 0.13 -4.19
C VAL A 208 1.28 -1.06 -3.48
N GLN A 209 1.51 -2.25 -4.00
CA GLN A 209 1.04 -3.48 -3.40
C GLN A 209 1.86 -3.80 -2.14
N LEU A 210 1.23 -3.69 -0.98
CA LEU A 210 1.86 -3.94 0.32
C LEU A 210 2.00 -5.43 0.64
N ASP A 211 1.19 -6.25 0.00
CA ASP A 211 1.23 -7.71 0.08
C ASP A 211 2.50 -8.32 -0.55
N LEU A 212 3.21 -7.57 -1.41
CA LEU A 212 4.50 -7.99 -1.95
C LEU A 212 5.66 -7.94 -0.94
N ILE A 213 5.50 -7.16 0.15
CA ILE A 213 6.59 -6.89 1.09
C ILE A 213 6.33 -7.68 2.39
N PRO A 214 7.16 -8.70 2.72
CA PRO A 214 7.03 -9.42 3.98
C PRO A 214 7.27 -8.50 5.17
N ALA A 215 6.47 -8.70 6.23
CA ALA A 215 6.52 -7.86 7.43
C ALA A 215 7.88 -7.93 8.16
N ASP A 216 8.61 -9.04 8.04
CA ASP A 216 9.91 -9.25 8.68
C ASP A 216 11.07 -8.53 7.97
N MET A 217 10.87 -7.93 6.79
CA MET A 217 11.88 -7.11 6.10
C MET A 217 11.94 -5.68 6.62
N VAL A 218 10.90 -5.22 7.30
CA VAL A 218 10.75 -3.84 7.79
C VAL A 218 11.09 -3.75 9.27
N GLN A 219 11.75 -2.68 9.69
CA GLN A 219 12.07 -2.37 11.09
C GLN A 219 10.99 -1.52 11.75
N THR A 220 10.41 -0.57 11.01
CA THR A 220 9.44 0.40 11.51
C THR A 220 8.52 0.82 10.37
N ILE A 221 7.24 0.95 10.66
CA ILE A 221 6.26 1.57 9.78
C ILE A 221 5.92 2.94 10.37
N GLU A 222 6.11 3.99 9.59
CA GLU A 222 5.78 5.37 9.95
C GLU A 222 4.65 5.86 9.05
N VAL A 223 3.53 6.27 9.64
CA VAL A 223 2.43 6.90 8.91
C VAL A 223 2.44 8.38 9.20
N ASN A 224 2.90 9.17 8.24
CA ASN A 224 2.90 10.62 8.31
C ASN A 224 1.56 11.16 7.81
N LYS A 225 0.72 11.59 8.72
CA LYS A 225 -0.61 12.15 8.43
C LYS A 225 -0.56 13.62 8.01
N VAL A 226 0.56 14.26 8.27
CA VAL A 226 0.87 15.65 7.88
C VAL A 226 2.14 15.62 7.05
N VAL A 227 2.04 16.09 5.81
CA VAL A 227 3.14 16.14 4.85
C VAL A 227 3.87 17.46 4.97
N THR A 228 5.19 17.40 5.20
CA THR A 228 6.04 18.59 5.31
C THR A 228 6.72 18.91 3.99
N SER A 229 7.20 20.14 3.81
CA SER A 229 7.79 20.62 2.56
C SER A 229 9.00 19.81 2.05
N ASP A 230 9.71 19.11 2.93
CA ASP A 230 10.83 18.21 2.60
C ASP A 230 10.39 16.81 2.14
N MET A 231 9.09 16.49 2.22
CA MET A 231 8.46 15.27 1.69
C MET A 231 7.87 15.50 0.30
N ASP A 232 7.61 14.42 -0.45
CA ASP A 232 6.86 14.49 -1.72
C ASP A 232 5.41 14.92 -1.46
N GLY A 233 4.88 15.81 -2.31
CA GLY A 233 3.54 16.38 -2.13
C GLY A 233 2.38 15.47 -2.51
N ASP A 234 2.66 14.37 -3.18
CA ASP A 234 1.69 13.40 -3.70
C ASP A 234 1.22 12.44 -2.59
N ALA A 235 0.43 12.94 -1.64
CA ALA A 235 -0.03 12.23 -0.45
C ALA A 235 -1.18 12.96 0.26
N ILE A 236 -2.36 13.06 -0.36
CA ILE A 236 -3.55 13.72 0.22
C ILE A 236 -3.99 13.04 1.52
N GLY A 237 -4.10 11.71 1.53
CA GLY A 237 -4.42 10.95 2.74
C GLY A 237 -3.30 11.01 3.77
N GLY A 238 -2.08 10.81 3.31
CA GLY A 238 -0.86 10.76 4.10
C GLY A 238 0.22 9.89 3.43
N SER A 239 1.38 9.77 4.06
CA SER A 239 2.50 8.97 3.55
C SER A 239 2.83 7.82 4.50
N ILE A 240 2.85 6.59 3.98
CA ILE A 240 3.27 5.37 4.67
C ILE A 240 4.74 5.13 4.33
N ASN A 241 5.63 5.29 5.32
CA ASN A 241 7.06 5.07 5.15
C ASN A 241 7.50 3.76 5.80
N LEU A 242 7.98 2.84 5.00
CA LEU A 242 8.52 1.55 5.42
C LEU A 242 10.03 1.70 5.65
N VAL A 243 10.44 1.69 6.90
CA VAL A 243 11.86 1.76 7.26
C VAL A 243 12.42 0.35 7.34
N THR A 244 13.36 0.00 6.46
CA THR A 244 13.99 -1.31 6.42
C THR A 244 14.95 -1.52 7.60
N LYS A 245 15.34 -2.77 7.87
CA LYS A 245 16.29 -3.07 8.93
C LYS A 245 17.63 -2.38 8.68
N SER A 246 18.07 -1.59 9.65
CA SER A 246 19.35 -0.91 9.62
C SER A 246 20.48 -1.77 10.21
N THR A 247 21.71 -1.40 9.92
CA THR A 247 22.91 -2.06 10.45
C THR A 247 22.93 -2.02 12.00
N PRO A 248 23.23 -3.14 12.66
CA PRO A 248 23.17 -3.23 14.11
C PRO A 248 24.34 -2.52 14.80
N TYR A 249 24.19 -2.25 16.09
CA TYR A 249 25.28 -1.75 16.92
C TYR A 249 26.30 -2.86 17.31
N LYS A 250 25.84 -4.11 17.39
CA LYS A 250 26.66 -5.31 17.58
C LYS A 250 26.11 -6.49 16.77
N ARG A 251 26.89 -7.58 16.67
CA ARG A 251 26.44 -8.82 16.00
C ARG A 251 25.05 -9.24 16.46
N MET A 252 24.21 -9.54 15.51
CA MET A 252 22.89 -10.11 15.71
C MET A 252 22.60 -11.20 14.67
N PHE A 253 21.79 -12.17 15.10
CA PHE A 253 21.33 -13.27 14.27
C PHE A 253 19.87 -13.56 14.61
N SER A 254 19.06 -13.81 13.60
CA SER A 254 17.68 -14.30 13.77
C SER A 254 17.35 -15.33 12.70
N ALA A 255 16.71 -16.43 13.11
CA ALA A 255 16.17 -17.43 12.20
C ALA A 255 14.74 -17.74 12.59
N THR A 256 13.87 -17.90 11.60
CA THR A 256 12.45 -18.25 11.77
C THR A 256 12.11 -19.43 10.88
N ALA A 257 11.37 -20.41 11.40
CA ALA A 257 10.77 -21.49 10.64
C ALA A 257 9.32 -21.67 11.11
N GLY A 258 8.39 -21.66 10.19
CA GLY A 258 6.96 -21.77 10.47
C GLY A 258 6.22 -22.58 9.43
N THR A 259 5.07 -23.10 9.80
CA THR A 259 4.14 -23.82 8.95
C THR A 259 2.71 -23.39 9.26
N GLY A 260 1.80 -23.65 8.36
CA GLY A 260 0.37 -23.38 8.50
C GLY A 260 -0.43 -24.35 7.64
N TYR A 261 -1.75 -24.22 7.69
CA TYR A 261 -2.66 -25.04 6.90
C TYR A 261 -3.82 -24.19 6.37
N ASN A 262 -4.15 -24.37 5.10
CA ASN A 262 -5.32 -23.79 4.46
C ASN A 262 -6.35 -24.88 4.15
N TRP A 263 -7.58 -24.74 4.67
CA TRP A 263 -8.63 -25.75 4.53
C TRP A 263 -9.28 -25.79 3.15
N ILE A 264 -9.27 -24.67 2.40
CA ILE A 264 -9.84 -24.62 1.04
C ILE A 264 -8.92 -25.34 0.06
N SER A 265 -7.63 -24.98 0.04
CA SER A 265 -6.64 -25.66 -0.81
C SER A 265 -6.19 -27.01 -0.29
N GLN A 266 -6.47 -27.36 0.98
CA GLN A 266 -6.06 -28.57 1.69
C GLN A 266 -4.54 -28.80 1.67
N LYS A 267 -3.74 -27.72 1.72
CA LYS A 267 -2.28 -27.75 1.64
C LYS A 267 -1.63 -27.05 2.83
N ALA A 268 -0.44 -27.53 3.17
CA ALA A 268 0.41 -26.93 4.19
C ALA A 268 1.17 -25.72 3.62
N GLN A 269 1.42 -24.73 4.47
CA GLN A 269 2.21 -23.54 4.20
C GLN A 269 3.63 -23.71 4.77
N LEU A 270 4.60 -22.94 4.24
CA LEU A 270 5.97 -22.90 4.74
C LEU A 270 6.48 -21.45 4.78
N ASN A 271 7.02 -21.06 5.95
CA ASN A 271 7.62 -19.74 6.15
C ASN A 271 9.03 -19.89 6.72
N LEU A 272 10.03 -19.32 6.06
CA LEU A 272 11.42 -19.33 6.48
C LEU A 272 11.96 -17.90 6.48
N GLY A 273 12.67 -17.51 7.53
CA GLY A 273 13.29 -16.20 7.64
C GLY A 273 14.68 -16.29 8.24
N PHE A 274 15.60 -15.49 7.74
CA PHE A 274 16.98 -15.39 8.21
C PHE A 274 17.42 -13.93 8.23
N THR A 275 18.08 -13.51 9.31
CA THR A 275 18.66 -12.18 9.42
C THR A 275 20.01 -12.27 10.11
N TYR A 276 21.02 -11.64 9.52
CA TYR A 276 22.35 -11.50 10.09
C TYR A 276 22.84 -10.07 10.00
N GLY A 277 23.47 -9.57 11.05
CA GLY A 277 24.09 -8.27 11.03
C GLY A 277 25.29 -8.22 11.96
N ASP A 278 26.33 -7.47 11.54
CA ASP A 278 27.57 -7.30 12.30
C ASP A 278 28.26 -5.96 11.93
N ARG A 279 29.32 -5.62 12.69
CA ARG A 279 30.19 -4.49 12.38
C ARG A 279 31.64 -4.96 12.22
N PHE A 280 32.36 -4.34 11.28
CA PHE A 280 33.72 -4.68 10.86
C PHE A 280 34.61 -3.45 10.88
N PHE A 281 35.92 -3.65 10.77
CA PHE A 281 36.94 -2.58 10.69
C PHE A 281 36.87 -1.57 11.86
N ASN A 282 36.89 -2.07 13.10
CA ASN A 282 36.76 -1.26 14.32
C ASN A 282 35.42 -0.48 14.30
N ASP A 283 34.33 -1.19 14.02
CA ASP A 283 32.95 -0.68 13.98
C ASP A 283 32.66 0.37 12.90
N LYS A 284 33.57 0.62 11.94
CA LYS A 284 33.38 1.60 10.86
C LYS A 284 32.43 1.13 9.78
N LEU A 285 32.44 -0.18 9.46
CA LEU A 285 31.56 -0.78 8.46
C LEU A 285 30.49 -1.63 9.15
N GLY A 286 29.24 -1.19 9.08
CA GLY A 286 28.09 -1.99 9.45
C GLY A 286 27.54 -2.77 8.26
N MET A 287 27.03 -3.98 8.50
CA MET A 287 26.36 -4.82 7.52
C MET A 287 25.09 -5.42 8.14
N MET A 288 24.00 -5.45 7.38
CA MET A 288 22.77 -6.17 7.69
C MET A 288 22.30 -6.90 6.43
N ALA A 289 21.98 -8.18 6.56
CA ALA A 289 21.35 -8.99 5.49
C ALA A 289 20.13 -9.71 6.06
N ALA A 290 19.04 -9.73 5.31
CA ALA A 290 17.84 -10.49 5.64
C ALA A 290 17.29 -11.20 4.41
N ILE A 291 16.80 -12.41 4.62
CA ILE A 291 16.20 -13.27 3.60
C ILE A 291 14.87 -13.80 4.17
N SER A 292 13.82 -13.78 3.37
CA SER A 292 12.52 -14.38 3.67
C SER A 292 12.05 -15.25 2.51
N TYR A 293 11.51 -16.40 2.82
CA TYR A 293 10.85 -17.30 1.89
C TYR A 293 9.50 -17.71 2.46
N GLN A 294 8.46 -17.60 1.66
CA GLN A 294 7.11 -18.01 2.01
C GLN A 294 6.49 -18.80 0.85
N ASN A 295 5.88 -19.95 1.15
CA ASN A 295 5.00 -20.69 0.25
C ASN A 295 3.65 -20.82 0.93
N ALA A 296 2.62 -20.17 0.38
CA ALA A 296 1.29 -20.05 0.97
C ALA A 296 0.20 -20.49 -0.02
N PRO A 297 -0.07 -21.80 -0.13
CA PRO A 297 -1.23 -22.28 -0.88
C PRO A 297 -2.52 -21.77 -0.24
N SER A 298 -3.44 -21.27 -1.06
CA SER A 298 -4.75 -20.75 -0.66
C SER A 298 -5.82 -21.12 -1.69
N GLY A 299 -7.03 -20.67 -1.51
CA GLY A 299 -8.13 -20.78 -2.42
C GLY A 299 -9.30 -19.94 -1.94
N SER A 300 -10.32 -19.77 -2.78
CA SER A 300 -11.57 -19.15 -2.40
C SER A 300 -12.76 -19.86 -3.04
N ASP A 301 -13.88 -19.79 -2.36
CA ASP A 301 -15.19 -20.06 -2.90
C ASP A 301 -15.86 -18.72 -3.14
N ASP A 302 -16.41 -18.51 -4.34
CA ASP A 302 -16.88 -17.22 -4.78
C ASP A 302 -18.22 -17.33 -5.53
N VAL A 303 -19.10 -16.34 -5.27
CA VAL A 303 -20.32 -16.08 -6.04
C VAL A 303 -20.33 -14.64 -6.49
N GLU A 304 -20.78 -14.40 -7.73
CA GLU A 304 -20.89 -13.07 -8.30
C GLU A 304 -22.22 -12.93 -9.05
N PHE A 305 -22.81 -11.73 -8.98
CA PHE A 305 -24.07 -11.40 -9.60
C PHE A 305 -23.95 -10.04 -10.27
N GLU A 306 -24.45 -9.92 -11.49
CA GLU A 306 -24.60 -8.65 -12.18
C GLU A 306 -26.05 -8.23 -12.21
N TYR A 307 -26.25 -6.93 -12.00
CA TYR A 307 -27.58 -6.31 -12.03
C TYR A 307 -27.55 -5.13 -12.99
N ASP A 308 -28.68 -4.93 -13.66
CA ASP A 308 -28.87 -3.84 -14.58
C ASP A 308 -30.30 -3.25 -14.41
N VAL A 309 -30.54 -2.07 -14.96
CA VAL A 309 -31.85 -1.41 -14.96
C VAL A 309 -32.64 -1.80 -16.21
N ASN A 310 -33.75 -2.48 -16.02
CA ASN A 310 -34.61 -2.85 -17.14
C ASN A 310 -35.37 -1.64 -17.72
N LYS A 311 -36.03 -1.81 -18.87
CA LYS A 311 -36.84 -0.75 -19.55
C LYS A 311 -37.95 -0.14 -18.69
N LYS A 312 -38.28 -0.73 -17.53
CA LYS A 312 -39.29 -0.20 -16.60
C LYS A 312 -38.66 0.58 -15.45
N GLY A 313 -37.33 0.70 -15.40
CA GLY A 313 -36.60 1.34 -14.33
C GLY A 313 -36.40 0.44 -13.08
N GLU A 314 -36.64 -0.88 -13.19
CA GLU A 314 -36.41 -1.83 -12.09
C GLU A 314 -35.03 -2.45 -12.20
N VAL A 315 -34.31 -2.58 -11.09
CA VAL A 315 -33.02 -3.29 -11.05
C VAL A 315 -33.28 -4.79 -11.03
N VAL A 316 -32.76 -5.50 -12.03
CA VAL A 316 -32.92 -6.94 -12.24
C VAL A 316 -31.55 -7.62 -12.34
N MET A 317 -31.47 -8.89 -11.96
CA MET A 317 -30.28 -9.70 -12.15
C MET A 317 -30.17 -10.13 -13.60
N VAL A 318 -29.06 -9.85 -14.25
CA VAL A 318 -28.78 -10.21 -15.64
C VAL A 318 -27.81 -11.38 -15.77
N GLU A 319 -26.90 -11.53 -14.79
CA GLU A 319 -25.92 -12.61 -14.77
C GLU A 319 -25.70 -13.14 -13.35
N ALA A 320 -25.41 -14.44 -13.21
CA ALA A 320 -24.99 -15.08 -11.97
C ALA A 320 -23.83 -16.03 -12.22
N GLN A 321 -22.82 -16.00 -11.34
CA GLN A 321 -21.61 -16.80 -11.46
C GLN A 321 -21.31 -17.57 -10.17
N LYS A 322 -20.74 -18.77 -10.35
CA LYS A 322 -20.09 -19.54 -9.28
C LYS A 322 -18.64 -19.75 -9.68
N ARG A 323 -17.73 -19.43 -8.76
CA ARG A 323 -16.30 -19.52 -9.03
C ARG A 323 -15.58 -20.28 -7.93
N GLN A 324 -14.52 -20.95 -8.31
CA GLN A 324 -13.61 -21.60 -7.38
C GLN A 324 -12.18 -21.30 -7.80
N TYR A 325 -11.40 -20.77 -6.86
CA TYR A 325 -10.01 -20.44 -7.06
C TYR A 325 -9.10 -21.35 -6.26
N TYR A 326 -7.98 -21.71 -6.88
CA TYR A 326 -6.85 -22.35 -6.24
C TYR A 326 -5.60 -21.53 -6.55
N VAL A 327 -4.95 -21.03 -5.51
CA VAL A 327 -3.76 -20.17 -5.64
C VAL A 327 -2.60 -20.81 -4.89
N THR A 328 -1.41 -20.84 -5.47
CA THR A 328 -0.16 -21.12 -4.78
C THR A 328 0.73 -19.91 -4.87
N ARG A 329 0.87 -19.20 -3.74
CA ARG A 329 1.63 -17.96 -3.65
C ARG A 329 3.00 -18.21 -3.03
N GLU A 330 4.06 -17.97 -3.80
CA GLU A 330 5.44 -18.08 -3.34
C GLU A 330 6.11 -16.72 -3.32
N ARG A 331 6.63 -16.30 -2.16
CA ARG A 331 7.35 -15.04 -1.98
C ARG A 331 8.79 -15.30 -1.60
N GLN A 332 9.69 -14.52 -2.21
CA GLN A 332 11.11 -14.49 -1.90
C GLN A 332 11.50 -13.02 -1.72
N SER A 333 12.14 -12.71 -0.60
CA SER A 333 12.54 -11.35 -0.29
C SER A 333 13.97 -11.31 0.24
N TYR A 334 14.72 -10.32 -0.22
CA TYR A 334 16.12 -10.11 0.12
C TYR A 334 16.31 -8.65 0.50
N SER A 335 16.95 -8.38 1.63
CA SER A 335 17.31 -7.03 2.05
C SER A 335 18.77 -6.98 2.45
N LEU A 336 19.47 -5.93 2.03
CA LEU A 336 20.88 -5.71 2.31
C LEU A 336 21.09 -4.24 2.68
N ALA A 337 21.81 -4.00 3.76
CA ALA A 337 22.19 -2.66 4.17
C ALA A 337 23.64 -2.61 4.62
N PHE A 338 24.34 -1.56 4.20
CA PHE A 338 25.70 -1.21 4.65
C PHE A 338 25.71 0.24 5.11
N ASP A 339 26.39 0.52 6.19
CA ASP A 339 26.83 1.88 6.54
C ASP A 339 28.34 1.92 6.70
N TYR A 340 28.94 2.98 6.22
CA TYR A 340 30.40 3.18 6.34
C TYR A 340 30.71 4.56 6.92
N ASP A 341 31.22 4.58 8.14
CA ASP A 341 31.71 5.78 8.83
C ASP A 341 33.13 6.08 8.33
N ILE A 342 33.25 6.96 7.31
CA ILE A 342 34.55 7.44 6.80
C ILE A 342 35.31 8.09 7.96
N ASN A 343 34.61 8.96 8.67
CA ASN A 343 35.05 9.61 9.89
C ASN A 343 33.82 10.17 10.63
N PRO A 344 33.94 10.77 11.84
CA PRO A 344 32.79 11.27 12.61
C PRO A 344 31.87 12.27 11.92
N ASN A 345 32.30 12.89 10.83
CA ASN A 345 31.52 13.89 10.09
C ASN A 345 30.93 13.36 8.78
N HIS A 346 31.37 12.19 8.30
CA HIS A 346 31.02 11.71 6.97
C HIS A 346 30.65 10.24 7.01
N ARG A 347 29.41 9.93 6.60
CA ARG A 347 28.86 8.58 6.50
C ARG A 347 28.30 8.34 5.11
N LEU A 348 28.45 7.13 4.61
CA LEU A 348 27.78 6.61 3.44
C LEU A 348 26.87 5.45 3.85
N THR A 349 25.68 5.36 3.25
CA THR A 349 24.74 4.26 3.48
C THR A 349 24.27 3.72 2.14
N LEU A 350 24.39 2.41 1.95
CA LEU A 350 23.87 1.65 0.80
C LEU A 350 22.78 0.73 1.33
N GLN A 351 21.59 0.79 0.75
CA GLN A 351 20.46 -0.07 1.12
C GLN A 351 19.81 -0.62 -0.14
N GLY A 352 19.38 -1.88 -0.09
CA GLY A 352 18.65 -2.53 -1.15
C GLY A 352 17.62 -3.50 -0.61
N ILE A 353 16.47 -3.56 -1.27
CA ILE A 353 15.45 -4.59 -1.07
C ILE A 353 15.03 -5.12 -2.44
N TYR A 354 14.82 -6.42 -2.53
CA TYR A 354 14.26 -7.10 -3.68
C TYR A 354 13.21 -8.10 -3.22
N ASN A 355 12.01 -7.99 -3.76
CA ASN A 355 10.90 -8.89 -3.50
C ASN A 355 10.45 -9.51 -4.82
N ARG A 356 10.14 -10.80 -4.78
CA ARG A 356 9.59 -11.57 -5.90
C ARG A 356 8.44 -12.41 -5.40
N ARG A 357 7.30 -12.36 -6.11
CA ARG A 357 6.10 -13.15 -5.87
C ARG A 357 5.76 -13.93 -7.13
N HIS A 358 5.57 -15.22 -7.00
CA HIS A 358 4.93 -16.06 -8.00
C HIS A 358 3.54 -16.44 -7.47
N ASP A 359 2.52 -16.16 -8.24
CA ASP A 359 1.15 -16.60 -8.03
C ASP A 359 0.76 -17.54 -9.16
N TRP A 360 0.65 -18.82 -8.85
CA TRP A 360 0.04 -19.81 -9.74
C TRP A 360 -1.42 -19.95 -9.38
N GLU A 361 -2.30 -19.60 -10.31
CA GLU A 361 -3.74 -19.56 -10.09
C GLU A 361 -4.48 -20.41 -11.12
N ASN A 362 -5.44 -21.21 -10.64
CA ASN A 362 -6.49 -21.79 -11.48
C ASN A 362 -7.85 -21.28 -11.00
N ARG A 363 -8.73 -20.97 -11.95
CA ARG A 363 -10.12 -20.62 -11.70
C ARG A 363 -11.03 -21.53 -12.49
N TYR A 364 -12.10 -21.99 -11.86
CA TYR A 364 -13.19 -22.69 -12.47
C TYR A 364 -14.46 -21.86 -12.28
N ARG A 365 -15.12 -21.47 -13.37
CA ARG A 365 -16.26 -20.56 -13.34
C ARG A 365 -17.43 -21.14 -14.15
N VAL A 366 -18.63 -21.15 -13.57
CA VAL A 366 -19.90 -21.32 -14.31
C VAL A 366 -20.64 -20.01 -14.27
N THR A 367 -21.14 -19.58 -15.43
CA THR A 367 -21.88 -18.33 -15.62
C THR A 367 -23.24 -18.65 -16.19
N TYR A 368 -24.31 -18.09 -15.63
CA TYR A 368 -25.66 -18.08 -16.13
C TYR A 368 -25.97 -16.69 -16.65
N LYS A 369 -26.29 -16.56 -17.93
CA LYS A 369 -26.45 -15.28 -18.64
C LYS A 369 -27.88 -15.03 -19.07
N ASP A 370 -28.20 -13.76 -19.34
CA ASP A 370 -29.46 -13.27 -19.85
C ASP A 370 -30.66 -13.63 -18.94
N LEU A 371 -30.45 -13.59 -17.61
CA LEU A 371 -31.43 -14.02 -16.61
C LEU A 371 -32.68 -13.16 -16.57
N ASP A 372 -32.64 -11.93 -17.08
CA ASP A 372 -33.77 -11.01 -17.27
C ASP A 372 -34.64 -11.39 -18.46
N LYS A 373 -34.13 -12.19 -19.41
CA LYS A 373 -34.83 -12.66 -20.62
C LYS A 373 -35.58 -13.98 -20.33
N THR A 374 -36.74 -13.88 -19.68
CA THR A 374 -37.52 -15.05 -19.23
C THR A 374 -38.50 -15.59 -20.24
N GLY A 375 -38.58 -15.03 -21.44
CA GLY A 375 -39.49 -15.43 -22.50
C GLY A 375 -38.85 -16.27 -23.60
N LEU A 376 -39.69 -16.69 -24.54
CA LEU A 376 -39.23 -17.24 -25.83
C LEU A 376 -38.94 -16.08 -26.80
N ASP A 377 -37.98 -16.25 -27.69
CA ASP A 377 -37.75 -15.34 -28.82
C ASP A 377 -38.80 -15.51 -29.94
N ASP A 378 -38.64 -14.79 -31.05
CA ASP A 378 -39.56 -14.86 -32.19
C ASP A 378 -39.50 -16.23 -32.90
N GLU A 379 -38.47 -17.02 -32.69
CA GLU A 379 -38.26 -18.37 -33.22
C GLU A 379 -38.79 -19.46 -32.28
N GLY A 380 -39.24 -19.07 -31.08
CA GLY A 380 -39.79 -19.96 -30.07
C GLY A 380 -38.73 -20.63 -29.19
N ASP A 381 -37.53 -20.07 -29.12
CA ASP A 381 -36.40 -20.56 -28.34
C ASP A 381 -36.24 -19.80 -27.01
N MET A 382 -35.75 -20.50 -25.96
CA MET A 382 -35.33 -19.88 -24.72
C MET A 382 -34.09 -19.00 -24.96
N GLN A 383 -34.05 -17.81 -24.36
CA GLN A 383 -33.02 -16.79 -24.62
C GLN A 383 -31.82 -16.84 -23.66
N GLN A 384 -31.87 -17.67 -22.62
CA GLN A 384 -30.81 -17.73 -21.59
C GLN A 384 -29.72 -18.73 -21.99
N SER A 385 -28.53 -18.55 -21.42
CA SER A 385 -27.37 -19.41 -21.73
C SER A 385 -26.53 -19.71 -20.47
N ALA A 386 -25.79 -20.83 -20.54
CA ALA A 386 -24.77 -21.17 -19.56
C ALA A 386 -23.40 -21.17 -20.20
N GLN A 387 -22.38 -20.77 -19.43
CA GLN A 387 -20.98 -20.86 -19.83
C GLN A 387 -20.16 -21.51 -18.71
N ILE A 388 -19.27 -22.43 -19.06
CA ILE A 388 -18.23 -22.94 -18.14
C ILE A 388 -16.88 -22.49 -18.66
N GLU A 389 -15.96 -22.17 -17.72
CA GLU A 389 -14.64 -21.67 -18.06
C GLU A 389 -13.59 -22.23 -17.11
N THR A 390 -12.46 -22.62 -17.69
CA THR A 390 -11.24 -22.99 -16.98
C THR A 390 -10.14 -21.99 -17.30
N LYS A 391 -9.56 -21.40 -16.27
CA LYS A 391 -8.38 -20.57 -16.32
C LYS A 391 -7.15 -21.38 -15.92
N GLY A 392 -6.11 -21.38 -16.77
CA GLY A 392 -4.89 -22.12 -16.53
C GLY A 392 -3.67 -21.52 -17.22
N GLY A 393 -2.72 -22.37 -17.58
CA GLY A 393 -1.49 -22.05 -18.29
C GLY A 393 -0.84 -23.29 -18.83
N THR A 394 0.40 -23.18 -19.31
CA THR A 394 1.21 -24.27 -19.84
C THR A 394 1.80 -25.17 -18.74
N PRO A 395 2.35 -26.37 -19.08
CA PRO A 395 3.06 -27.21 -18.12
C PRO A 395 4.25 -26.51 -17.45
N ASP A 396 4.93 -25.60 -18.15
CA ASP A 396 6.02 -24.78 -17.61
C ASP A 396 5.52 -23.86 -16.47
N ASN A 397 4.27 -23.45 -16.52
CA ASN A 397 3.58 -22.70 -15.48
C ASN A 397 2.73 -23.59 -14.54
N ARG A 398 3.02 -24.89 -14.41
CA ARG A 398 2.28 -25.84 -13.56
C ARG A 398 0.81 -26.00 -13.97
N ASN A 399 0.48 -25.85 -15.25
CA ASN A 399 -0.86 -25.78 -15.81
C ASN A 399 -1.76 -24.73 -15.13
N ALA A 400 -1.16 -23.65 -14.67
CA ALA A 400 -1.82 -22.55 -13.99
C ALA A 400 -1.46 -21.22 -14.65
N ARG A 401 -2.32 -20.22 -14.52
CA ARG A 401 -1.96 -18.82 -14.80
C ARG A 401 -0.83 -18.46 -13.83
N LEU A 402 0.28 -17.99 -14.35
CA LEU A 402 1.38 -17.43 -13.57
C LEU A 402 1.29 -15.90 -13.57
N GLU A 403 1.30 -15.29 -12.38
CA GLU A 403 1.56 -13.88 -12.19
C GLU A 403 2.88 -13.74 -11.43
N LEU A 404 3.88 -13.22 -12.11
CA LEU A 404 5.19 -12.96 -11.56
C LEU A 404 5.34 -11.47 -11.26
N GLN A 405 5.25 -11.09 -10.00
CA GLN A 405 5.48 -9.71 -9.58
C GLN A 405 6.82 -9.55 -8.89
N GLN A 406 7.50 -8.45 -9.21
CA GLN A 406 8.81 -8.13 -8.66
C GLN A 406 8.85 -6.66 -8.24
N THR A 407 9.47 -6.37 -7.10
CA THR A 407 9.79 -5.01 -6.67
C THR A 407 11.22 -4.91 -6.18
N MET A 408 11.93 -3.86 -6.59
CA MET A 408 13.30 -3.58 -6.19
C MET A 408 13.46 -2.10 -5.87
N ASP A 409 14.13 -1.79 -4.78
CA ASP A 409 14.68 -0.45 -4.49
C ASP A 409 16.15 -0.60 -4.10
N LEU A 410 17.02 0.18 -4.73
CA LEU A 410 18.43 0.30 -4.40
C LEU A 410 18.74 1.78 -4.17
N SER A 411 19.25 2.12 -2.99
CA SER A 411 19.55 3.50 -2.61
C SER A 411 20.96 3.65 -2.04
N LEU A 412 21.66 4.68 -2.48
CA LEU A 412 22.93 5.15 -1.94
C LEU A 412 22.74 6.56 -1.40
N SER A 413 23.12 6.79 -0.17
CA SER A 413 23.02 8.11 0.48
C SER A 413 24.30 8.49 1.21
N GLY A 414 24.52 9.78 1.36
CA GLY A 414 25.63 10.34 2.13
C GLY A 414 25.16 11.42 3.08
N GLU A 415 25.67 11.38 4.31
CA GLU A 415 25.49 12.39 5.36
C GLU A 415 26.82 13.05 5.68
N HIS A 416 26.89 14.36 5.53
CA HIS A 416 28.13 15.11 5.69
C HIS A 416 27.91 16.33 6.56
N GLN A 417 28.76 16.49 7.58
CA GLN A 417 28.75 17.62 8.48
C GLN A 417 29.96 18.51 8.20
N PHE A 418 29.71 19.72 7.70
CA PHE A 418 30.73 20.76 7.41
C PHE A 418 30.59 21.93 8.41
N GLY A 419 31.22 21.82 9.55
CA GLY A 419 31.01 22.78 10.62
C GLY A 419 29.58 22.76 11.11
N LYS A 420 28.81 23.82 10.87
CA LYS A 420 27.39 23.91 11.21
C LYS A 420 26.45 23.50 10.05
N LEU A 421 26.97 23.32 8.84
CA LEU A 421 26.17 22.90 7.68
C LEU A 421 26.12 21.38 7.60
N SER A 422 24.92 20.80 7.64
CA SER A 422 24.69 19.40 7.30
C SER A 422 24.26 19.30 5.82
N VAL A 423 24.86 18.37 5.09
CA VAL A 423 24.54 18.08 3.69
C VAL A 423 24.17 16.61 3.59
N ASN A 424 22.94 16.33 3.18
CA ASN A 424 22.43 14.99 2.94
C ASN A 424 22.11 14.86 1.45
N TRP A 425 22.59 13.80 0.81
CA TRP A 425 22.27 13.50 -0.58
C TRP A 425 21.86 12.05 -0.73
N GLY A 426 21.10 11.75 -1.77
CA GLY A 426 20.67 10.40 -2.08
C GLY A 426 20.47 10.21 -3.58
N ALA A 427 20.82 9.01 -4.05
CA ALA A 427 20.50 8.50 -5.35
C ALA A 427 19.79 7.16 -5.18
N SER A 428 18.65 6.95 -5.86
CA SER A 428 17.94 5.68 -5.81
C SER A 428 17.46 5.25 -7.19
N TYR A 429 17.43 3.93 -7.38
CA TYR A 429 16.80 3.29 -8.52
C TYR A 429 15.80 2.27 -7.98
N ALA A 430 14.55 2.39 -8.42
CA ALA A 430 13.49 1.44 -8.10
C ALA A 430 12.87 0.88 -9.38
N ARG A 431 12.43 -0.38 -9.33
CA ARG A 431 11.68 -1.04 -10.39
C ARG A 431 10.58 -1.89 -9.77
N ALA A 432 9.40 -1.86 -10.38
CA ALA A 432 8.36 -2.85 -10.17
C ALA A 432 7.95 -3.43 -11.52
N SER A 433 7.61 -4.72 -11.56
CA SER A 433 7.11 -5.38 -12.78
C SER A 433 6.10 -6.46 -12.43
N GLU A 434 5.21 -6.72 -13.39
CA GLU A 434 4.29 -7.85 -13.41
C GLU A 434 4.41 -8.51 -14.78
N ASP A 435 4.67 -9.82 -14.78
CA ASP A 435 4.76 -10.65 -15.98
C ASP A 435 3.72 -11.77 -15.87
N ARG A 436 2.84 -11.92 -16.86
CA ARG A 436 1.83 -13.00 -16.97
C ARG A 436 2.06 -13.75 -18.27
N PRO A 437 2.99 -14.71 -18.31
CA PRO A 437 3.26 -15.49 -19.50
C PRO A 437 2.25 -16.61 -19.68
N ASN A 438 1.77 -16.81 -20.93
CA ASN A 438 0.96 -17.95 -21.36
C ASN A 438 -0.29 -18.18 -20.46
N GLU A 439 -0.99 -17.11 -20.11
CA GLU A 439 -2.27 -17.20 -19.42
C GLU A 439 -3.33 -17.71 -20.38
N ARG A 440 -4.00 -18.84 -20.06
CA ARG A 440 -4.95 -19.51 -20.94
C ARG A 440 -6.36 -19.55 -20.34
N TYR A 441 -7.34 -19.30 -21.19
CA TYR A 441 -8.76 -19.50 -20.90
C TYR A 441 -9.35 -20.47 -21.89
N PHE A 442 -10.19 -21.38 -21.41
CA PHE A 442 -10.99 -22.29 -22.22
C PHE A 442 -12.43 -22.19 -21.76
N SER A 443 -13.31 -21.68 -22.63
CA SER A 443 -14.72 -21.48 -22.35
C SER A 443 -15.60 -22.34 -23.27
N LEU A 444 -16.63 -22.96 -22.68
CA LEU A 444 -17.71 -23.64 -23.40
C LEU A 444 -19.01 -22.90 -23.10
N LYS A 445 -19.89 -22.77 -24.11
CA LYS A 445 -21.20 -22.14 -24.01
C LYS A 445 -22.30 -23.13 -24.38
N GLN A 446 -23.46 -23.04 -23.72
CA GLN A 446 -24.70 -23.77 -24.05
C GLN A 446 -25.83 -22.73 -24.11
N ASP A 447 -26.47 -22.67 -25.27
CA ASP A 447 -27.55 -21.72 -25.56
C ASP A 447 -28.94 -22.36 -25.37
N PHE A 448 -29.98 -21.55 -25.42
CA PHE A 448 -31.40 -21.94 -25.42
C PHE A 448 -31.84 -22.64 -24.12
N LEU A 449 -31.38 -22.15 -23.00
CA LEU A 449 -31.67 -22.65 -21.65
C LEU A 449 -32.75 -21.82 -20.97
N GLY A 450 -33.41 -22.42 -19.98
CA GLY A 450 -34.29 -21.72 -19.05
C GLY A 450 -33.80 -21.84 -17.64
N PHE A 451 -33.67 -20.70 -16.99
CA PHE A 451 -33.19 -20.60 -15.60
C PHE A 451 -34.22 -19.93 -14.70
N THR A 452 -34.28 -20.33 -13.45
CA THR A 452 -35.09 -19.66 -12.44
C THR A 452 -34.16 -19.08 -11.36
N VAL A 453 -34.28 -17.76 -11.17
CA VAL A 453 -33.60 -17.09 -10.04
C VAL A 453 -34.46 -17.31 -8.79
N VAL A 454 -33.86 -17.92 -7.78
CA VAL A 454 -34.49 -18.18 -6.46
C VAL A 454 -33.98 -17.17 -5.46
N ASP A 455 -34.89 -16.68 -4.61
CA ASP A 455 -34.57 -15.71 -3.55
C ASP A 455 -33.93 -14.41 -4.09
N ALA A 456 -34.42 -13.90 -5.23
CA ALA A 456 -33.88 -12.72 -5.92
C ALA A 456 -33.78 -11.45 -5.07
N GLY A 457 -34.54 -11.33 -3.99
CA GLY A 457 -34.51 -10.21 -3.02
C GLY A 457 -33.60 -10.44 -1.83
N ASP A 458 -33.00 -11.61 -1.69
CA ASP A 458 -32.14 -11.96 -0.57
C ASP A 458 -30.68 -11.64 -0.84
N ARG A 459 -29.89 -11.61 0.23
CA ARG A 459 -28.45 -11.33 0.18
C ARG A 459 -27.65 -12.34 -0.68
N PHE A 460 -28.14 -13.58 -0.80
CA PHE A 460 -27.48 -14.65 -1.52
C PHE A 460 -28.47 -15.41 -2.40
N PRO A 461 -28.95 -14.77 -3.49
CA PRO A 461 -29.81 -15.44 -4.47
C PRO A 461 -29.06 -16.57 -5.17
N TYR A 462 -29.77 -17.52 -5.76
CA TYR A 462 -29.15 -18.57 -6.55
C TYR A 462 -29.99 -18.92 -7.77
N VAL A 463 -29.36 -19.59 -8.73
CA VAL A 463 -29.99 -20.00 -9.98
C VAL A 463 -30.23 -21.50 -9.96
N THR A 464 -31.44 -21.90 -10.37
CA THR A 464 -31.79 -23.31 -10.62
C THR A 464 -32.14 -23.54 -12.04
N THR A 465 -31.93 -24.75 -12.52
CA THR A 465 -32.32 -25.21 -13.88
C THR A 465 -32.77 -26.65 -13.82
N ASP A 466 -33.73 -26.99 -14.66
CA ASP A 466 -34.17 -28.38 -14.89
C ASP A 466 -33.24 -29.10 -15.89
N VAL A 467 -32.35 -28.40 -16.55
CA VAL A 467 -31.39 -28.95 -17.49
C VAL A 467 -30.19 -29.54 -16.76
N ASN A 468 -29.79 -30.74 -17.09
CA ASN A 468 -28.57 -31.34 -16.60
C ASN A 468 -27.35 -30.70 -17.31
N LEU A 469 -26.62 -29.84 -16.64
CA LEU A 469 -25.40 -29.22 -17.16
C LEU A 469 -24.18 -30.18 -17.16
N HIS A 470 -24.35 -31.39 -16.60
CA HIS A 470 -23.38 -32.47 -16.69
C HIS A 470 -23.58 -33.23 -18.02
N ASN A 471 -22.51 -33.48 -18.73
CA ASN A 471 -22.44 -34.32 -19.98
C ASN A 471 -23.07 -33.76 -21.28
N GLY A 472 -23.66 -32.58 -21.29
CA GLY A 472 -24.18 -31.97 -22.53
C GLY A 472 -25.23 -32.77 -23.25
N GLU A 473 -25.96 -33.62 -22.57
CA GLU A 473 -27.07 -34.39 -23.13
C GLU A 473 -28.37 -33.57 -23.04
N ALA A 474 -28.56 -32.67 -24.00
CA ALA A 474 -29.88 -32.13 -24.30
C ALA A 474 -30.37 -32.73 -25.64
N ASP A 475 -31.67 -32.92 -25.77
CA ASP A 475 -32.28 -33.43 -26.99
C ASP A 475 -32.00 -32.47 -28.17
N GLY A 476 -31.28 -32.98 -29.18
CA GLY A 476 -30.99 -32.24 -30.40
C GLY A 476 -29.71 -31.40 -30.42
N GLU A 477 -29.54 -30.52 -31.40
CA GLU A 477 -28.39 -29.57 -31.49
C GLU A 477 -28.50 -28.41 -30.52
N ARG A 478 -29.69 -28.14 -30.01
CA ARG A 478 -29.96 -27.14 -28.96
C ARG A 478 -29.51 -27.70 -27.62
N GLY A 479 -28.83 -26.86 -26.84
CA GLY A 479 -28.37 -27.20 -25.49
C GLY A 479 -27.09 -28.08 -25.41
N LYS A 480 -26.32 -28.23 -26.50
CA LYS A 480 -24.98 -28.84 -26.44
C LYS A 480 -23.92 -27.81 -26.10
N TRP A 481 -22.90 -28.24 -25.32
CA TRP A 481 -21.71 -27.44 -25.12
C TRP A 481 -21.00 -27.20 -26.46
N LYS A 482 -20.67 -25.90 -26.73
CA LYS A 482 -19.89 -25.48 -27.89
C LYS A 482 -18.67 -24.71 -27.37
N VAL A 483 -17.53 -24.86 -28.05
CA VAL A 483 -16.36 -24.04 -27.74
C VAL A 483 -16.69 -22.58 -28.04
N LYS A 484 -16.53 -21.70 -27.05
CA LYS A 484 -16.74 -20.26 -27.20
C LYS A 484 -15.42 -19.55 -27.38
N GLU A 485 -14.41 -19.90 -26.54
CA GLU A 485 -13.16 -19.19 -26.43
C GLU A 485 -12.04 -20.18 -26.09
N LEU A 486 -10.88 -20.03 -26.72
CA LEU A 486 -9.62 -20.65 -26.33
C LEU A 486 -8.52 -19.62 -26.51
N THR A 487 -8.23 -18.85 -25.48
CA THR A 487 -7.27 -17.76 -25.58
C THR A 487 -5.94 -18.09 -24.90
N GLU A 488 -4.84 -17.49 -25.42
CA GLU A 488 -3.56 -17.39 -24.77
C GLU A 488 -3.10 -15.95 -24.76
N SER A 489 -2.86 -15.41 -23.57
CA SER A 489 -2.41 -14.04 -23.34
C SER A 489 -1.03 -14.00 -22.71
N ASN A 490 -0.21 -13.04 -23.17
CA ASN A 490 1.10 -12.69 -22.61
C ASN A 490 1.08 -11.21 -22.25
N GLN A 491 1.31 -10.88 -20.96
CA GLN A 491 1.32 -9.51 -20.49
C GLN A 491 2.63 -9.20 -19.77
N GLU A 492 3.21 -8.05 -20.07
CA GLU A 492 4.37 -7.47 -19.37
C GLU A 492 4.03 -6.03 -18.96
N ILE A 493 4.16 -5.74 -17.66
CA ILE A 493 4.00 -4.40 -17.11
C ILE A 493 5.26 -4.09 -16.31
N TYR A 494 5.82 -2.88 -16.46
CA TYR A 494 6.88 -2.43 -15.56
C TYR A 494 6.85 -0.92 -15.33
N GLU A 495 7.29 -0.52 -14.13
CA GLU A 495 7.59 0.87 -13.78
C GLU A 495 9.02 0.97 -13.28
N LYS A 496 9.79 1.92 -13.82
CA LYS A 496 11.17 2.25 -13.40
C LYS A 496 11.22 3.67 -12.89
N ASP A 497 11.94 3.90 -11.80
CA ASP A 497 12.04 5.19 -11.14
C ASP A 497 13.50 5.49 -10.75
N LEU A 498 14.05 6.57 -11.27
CA LEU A 498 15.40 7.05 -10.96
C LEU A 498 15.29 8.39 -10.24
N LYS A 499 15.87 8.50 -9.03
CA LYS A 499 15.80 9.69 -8.20
C LYS A 499 17.16 10.18 -7.75
N PHE A 500 17.29 11.51 -7.67
CA PHE A 500 18.41 12.19 -7.06
C PHE A 500 17.88 13.28 -6.15
N LYS A 501 18.41 13.38 -4.92
CA LYS A 501 18.06 14.43 -3.96
C LYS A 501 19.30 14.99 -3.30
N VAL A 502 19.22 16.25 -2.89
CA VAL A 502 20.20 16.91 -2.04
C VAL A 502 19.47 17.86 -1.09
N ASP A 503 19.77 17.73 0.20
CA ASP A 503 19.17 18.51 1.28
C ASP A 503 20.27 19.16 2.11
N PHE A 504 20.06 20.40 2.48
CA PHE A 504 20.95 21.22 3.31
C PHE A 504 20.23 21.60 4.60
N GLU A 505 20.89 21.48 5.73
CA GLU A 505 20.40 21.97 7.01
C GLU A 505 21.43 22.88 7.66
N LEU A 506 21.01 24.11 7.99
CA LEU A 506 21.82 25.15 8.58
C LEU A 506 21.19 25.65 9.88
N PRO A 507 21.63 25.20 11.07
CA PRO A 507 21.28 25.82 12.33
C PRO A 507 21.81 27.27 12.33
N LEU A 508 20.92 28.26 12.46
CA LEU A 508 21.29 29.67 12.51
C LEU A 508 21.58 30.15 13.94
N THR A 509 20.63 29.83 14.85
CA THR A 509 20.76 30.13 16.27
C THR A 509 20.36 28.96 17.15
N ASN A 510 20.91 28.90 18.38
CA ASN A 510 20.54 27.90 19.36
C ASN A 510 19.78 28.55 20.52
N GLY A 511 19.10 27.74 21.34
CA GLY A 511 18.41 28.19 22.56
C GLY A 511 16.89 28.22 22.42
N ILE A 512 16.24 28.91 23.35
CA ILE A 512 14.76 28.97 23.43
C ILE A 512 14.10 29.65 22.22
N TYR A 513 14.88 30.42 21.47
CA TYR A 513 14.50 31.02 20.18
C TYR A 513 15.39 30.51 19.06
N GLY A 514 15.93 29.28 19.23
CA GLY A 514 16.77 28.64 18.25
C GLY A 514 15.99 28.41 16.93
N ASN A 515 16.68 28.57 15.82
CA ASN A 515 16.11 28.36 14.50
C ASN A 515 17.09 27.67 13.55
N SER A 516 16.53 27.00 12.57
CA SER A 516 17.29 26.37 11.50
C SER A 516 16.60 26.56 10.14
N LEU A 517 17.42 26.58 9.12
CA LEU A 517 17.00 26.63 7.74
C LEU A 517 17.28 25.29 7.09
N ARG A 518 16.30 24.71 6.41
CA ARG A 518 16.46 23.53 5.54
C ARG A 518 16.02 23.91 4.14
N PHE A 519 16.77 23.46 3.15
CA PHE A 519 16.40 23.64 1.74
C PHE A 519 17.03 22.52 0.92
N GLY A 520 16.39 22.20 -0.20
CA GLY A 520 16.88 21.09 -1.01
C GLY A 520 16.19 21.03 -2.37
N ALA A 521 16.67 20.10 -3.17
CA ALA A 521 16.13 19.81 -4.49
C ALA A 521 16.10 18.30 -4.73
N LYS A 522 15.10 17.85 -5.52
CA LYS A 522 14.93 16.47 -5.93
C LYS A 522 14.54 16.42 -7.40
N TYR A 523 15.09 15.45 -8.11
CA TYR A 523 14.69 15.08 -9.45
C TYR A 523 14.28 13.61 -9.46
N ALA A 524 13.11 13.30 -10.02
CA ALA A 524 12.61 11.94 -10.23
C ALA A 524 12.25 11.76 -11.71
N SER A 525 12.66 10.65 -12.31
CA SER A 525 12.30 10.27 -13.68
C SER A 525 11.71 8.88 -13.65
N LYS A 526 10.44 8.77 -14.00
CA LYS A 526 9.65 7.53 -14.03
C LYS A 526 9.33 7.14 -15.46
N THR A 527 9.33 5.85 -15.73
CA THR A 527 8.85 5.27 -16.99
C THR A 527 7.96 4.09 -16.65
N LYS A 528 6.75 4.05 -17.23
CA LYS A 528 5.80 2.95 -17.10
C LYS A 528 5.38 2.47 -18.46
N ASP A 529 5.38 1.17 -18.62
CA ASP A 529 5.00 0.45 -19.83
C ASP A 529 4.02 -0.66 -19.48
N ARG A 530 3.00 -0.83 -20.31
CA ARG A 530 2.10 -1.99 -20.33
C ARG A 530 2.08 -2.53 -21.75
N ASN A 531 2.29 -3.83 -21.89
CA ASN A 531 2.24 -4.55 -23.15
C ASN A 531 1.50 -5.87 -22.94
N THR A 532 0.34 -6.03 -23.60
CA THR A 532 -0.50 -7.22 -23.59
C THR A 532 -0.66 -7.69 -25.03
N LEU A 533 -0.49 -9.00 -25.24
CA LEU A 533 -0.71 -9.66 -26.51
C LEU A 533 -1.55 -10.91 -26.26
N CYS A 534 -2.75 -10.96 -26.85
CA CYS A 534 -3.71 -12.03 -26.70
C CYS A 534 -4.12 -12.60 -28.07
N TYR A 535 -4.26 -13.92 -28.16
CA TYR A 535 -4.76 -14.62 -29.34
C TYR A 535 -5.88 -15.56 -28.95
N ASP A 536 -6.95 -15.62 -29.78
CA ASP A 536 -8.01 -16.62 -29.70
C ASP A 536 -7.79 -17.71 -30.77
N TYR A 537 -7.92 -18.95 -30.37
CA TYR A 537 -7.72 -20.15 -31.18
C TYR A 537 -9.01 -21.00 -31.29
N ALA A 538 -10.16 -20.49 -30.85
CA ALA A 538 -11.41 -21.26 -30.73
C ALA A 538 -11.84 -21.88 -32.07
N ASP A 539 -11.71 -21.13 -33.15
CA ASP A 539 -12.15 -21.62 -34.46
C ASP A 539 -11.23 -22.72 -35.02
N THR A 540 -9.92 -22.49 -34.98
CA THR A 540 -8.94 -23.53 -35.36
C THR A 540 -9.04 -24.78 -34.47
N TYR A 541 -9.35 -24.61 -33.18
CA TYR A 541 -9.55 -25.72 -32.25
C TYR A 541 -10.77 -26.57 -32.65
N LYS A 542 -11.90 -25.93 -32.97
CA LYS A 542 -13.14 -26.63 -33.43
C LYS A 542 -12.87 -27.51 -34.63
N ASP A 543 -12.12 -27.02 -35.62
CA ASP A 543 -11.77 -27.73 -36.84
C ASP A 543 -10.81 -28.90 -36.63
N THR A 544 -9.90 -28.77 -35.63
CA THR A 544 -8.81 -29.74 -35.41
C THR A 544 -9.15 -30.84 -34.41
N PHE A 545 -9.84 -30.48 -33.30
CA PHE A 545 -10.04 -31.38 -32.16
C PHE A 545 -11.51 -31.73 -31.89
N ASP A 546 -12.45 -31.09 -32.59
CA ASP A 546 -13.93 -31.30 -32.47
C ASP A 546 -14.34 -31.31 -30.96
N LYS A 547 -14.65 -32.49 -30.42
CA LYS A 547 -15.17 -32.66 -29.05
C LYS A 547 -14.18 -33.30 -28.05
N ASP A 548 -12.90 -33.28 -28.35
CA ASP A 548 -11.90 -33.95 -27.52
C ASP A 548 -11.89 -33.45 -26.03
N TYR A 549 -12.28 -32.17 -25.79
CA TYR A 549 -12.48 -31.63 -24.46
C TYR A 549 -13.49 -32.41 -23.60
N MET A 550 -14.49 -33.06 -24.22
CA MET A 550 -15.52 -33.84 -23.49
C MET A 550 -14.91 -35.04 -22.73
N ASN A 551 -13.83 -35.60 -23.25
CA ASN A 551 -13.12 -36.70 -22.61
C ASN A 551 -12.19 -36.22 -21.48
N ASN A 552 -12.03 -34.89 -21.32
CA ASN A 552 -11.06 -34.24 -20.43
C ASN A 552 -11.72 -33.33 -19.39
N LEU A 553 -12.97 -33.60 -19.02
CA LEU A 553 -13.70 -32.88 -17.99
C LEU A 553 -13.25 -33.34 -16.59
N THR A 554 -13.22 -32.39 -15.66
CA THR A 554 -12.96 -32.62 -14.24
C THR A 554 -14.02 -31.96 -13.38
N SER A 555 -14.48 -32.69 -12.35
CA SER A 555 -15.46 -32.15 -11.41
C SER A 555 -14.77 -31.26 -10.36
N GLN A 556 -15.34 -30.11 -10.08
CA GLN A 556 -14.91 -29.18 -9.04
C GLN A 556 -15.98 -29.05 -7.95
N ILE A 557 -16.58 -30.17 -7.57
CA ILE A 557 -17.55 -30.23 -6.47
C ILE A 557 -16.78 -30.43 -5.17
N ARG A 558 -16.92 -29.48 -4.21
CA ARG A 558 -16.32 -29.53 -2.88
C ARG A 558 -17.41 -29.43 -1.82
N ASP A 559 -17.34 -30.29 -0.81
CA ASP A 559 -18.23 -30.20 0.35
C ASP A 559 -17.95 -28.93 1.17
N GLY A 560 -19.00 -28.29 1.68
CA GLY A 560 -18.91 -27.07 2.45
C GLY A 560 -18.51 -25.85 1.63
N TYR A 561 -18.93 -25.77 0.38
CA TYR A 561 -18.79 -24.58 -0.47
C TYR A 561 -19.50 -23.40 0.18
N MET A 562 -18.87 -22.22 0.12
CA MET A 562 -19.41 -20.99 0.71
C MET A 562 -19.99 -20.08 -0.38
N PRO A 563 -21.13 -19.39 -0.18
CA PRO A 563 -21.91 -19.28 1.05
C PRO A 563 -22.85 -20.45 1.34
N GLY A 564 -22.93 -21.48 0.51
CA GLY A 564 -23.80 -22.63 0.75
C GLY A 564 -23.72 -23.70 -0.32
N ASP A 565 -24.23 -24.90 -0.03
CA ASP A 565 -24.17 -26.06 -0.91
C ASP A 565 -24.94 -25.89 -2.23
N GLN A 566 -25.94 -24.99 -2.28
CA GLN A 566 -26.67 -24.62 -3.51
C GLN A 566 -25.76 -24.03 -4.60
N TYR A 567 -24.57 -23.56 -4.24
CA TYR A 567 -23.60 -22.96 -5.17
C TYR A 567 -22.52 -23.93 -5.67
N LYS A 568 -22.64 -25.22 -5.40
CA LYS A 568 -21.65 -26.21 -5.89
C LYS A 568 -21.44 -26.07 -7.39
N ALA A 569 -20.18 -26.09 -7.80
CA ALA A 569 -19.77 -26.02 -9.18
C ALA A 569 -20.01 -27.36 -9.90
N THR A 570 -19.95 -27.33 -11.21
CA THR A 570 -20.15 -28.49 -12.10
C THR A 570 -18.81 -29.02 -12.64
N ASP A 571 -18.84 -29.73 -13.77
CA ASP A 571 -17.65 -30.20 -14.48
C ASP A 571 -17.06 -29.11 -15.36
N PHE A 572 -15.75 -29.09 -15.48
CA PHE A 572 -14.98 -28.12 -16.26
C PHE A 572 -13.92 -28.83 -17.08
N VAL A 573 -13.43 -28.17 -18.14
CA VAL A 573 -12.25 -28.66 -18.86
C VAL A 573 -11.06 -28.71 -17.89
N SER A 574 -10.33 -29.84 -17.85
CA SER A 574 -9.22 -29.99 -16.93
C SER A 574 -8.05 -29.05 -17.26
N LYS A 575 -7.42 -28.50 -16.25
CA LYS A 575 -6.25 -27.64 -16.42
C LYS A 575 -5.06 -28.36 -17.07
N GLU A 576 -4.96 -29.68 -16.87
CA GLU A 576 -3.94 -30.53 -17.47
C GLU A 576 -4.15 -30.66 -18.99
N TYR A 577 -5.38 -30.80 -19.43
CA TYR A 577 -5.72 -30.80 -20.85
C TYR A 577 -5.46 -29.42 -21.47
N LEU A 578 -6.00 -28.35 -20.89
CA LEU A 578 -5.77 -26.98 -21.35
C LEU A 578 -4.27 -26.67 -21.47
N GLY A 579 -3.47 -27.06 -20.47
CA GLY A 579 -2.02 -26.85 -20.50
C GLY A 579 -1.29 -27.67 -21.58
N SER A 580 -1.82 -28.84 -21.94
CA SER A 580 -1.17 -29.75 -22.91
C SER A 580 -1.41 -29.37 -24.38
N LEU A 581 -2.34 -28.44 -24.67
CA LEU A 581 -2.64 -28.00 -26.04
C LEU A 581 -1.43 -27.28 -26.65
N ASP A 582 -0.98 -27.71 -27.83
CA ASP A 582 0.06 -27.04 -28.61
C ASP A 582 -0.55 -25.96 -29.50
N LEU A 583 -0.77 -24.78 -28.93
CA LEU A 583 -1.36 -23.62 -29.62
C LEU A 583 -0.41 -23.03 -30.67
N SER A 584 0.89 -23.32 -30.60
CA SER A 584 1.88 -22.82 -31.57
C SER A 584 1.70 -23.42 -32.97
N SER A 585 1.03 -24.56 -33.06
CA SER A 585 0.68 -25.26 -34.33
C SER A 585 -0.66 -24.81 -34.95
N MET A 586 -1.41 -23.93 -34.24
CA MET A 586 -2.72 -23.43 -34.64
C MET A 586 -2.61 -21.98 -35.16
N GLU A 587 -3.52 -21.65 -36.11
CA GLU A 587 -3.72 -20.26 -36.51
C GLU A 587 -4.60 -19.57 -35.46
N GLY A 588 -4.05 -18.55 -34.79
CA GLY A 588 -4.75 -17.76 -33.78
C GLY A 588 -5.10 -16.38 -34.32
N GLU A 589 -6.27 -15.88 -33.95
CA GLU A 589 -6.70 -14.52 -34.23
C GLU A 589 -6.27 -13.61 -33.06
N GLN A 590 -5.66 -12.46 -33.38
CA GLN A 590 -5.25 -11.52 -32.33
C GLN A 590 -6.46 -10.79 -31.76
N VAL A 591 -6.65 -10.83 -30.44
CA VAL A 591 -7.68 -10.08 -29.72
C VAL A 591 -7.19 -8.65 -29.53
N LEU A 592 -7.60 -7.74 -30.42
CA LEU A 592 -7.13 -6.34 -30.45
C LEU A 592 -7.63 -5.53 -29.24
N GLU A 593 -8.80 -5.85 -28.69
CA GLU A 593 -9.36 -5.26 -27.48
C GLU A 593 -8.35 -5.32 -26.32
N GLU A 594 -7.78 -6.49 -26.06
CA GLU A 594 -6.78 -6.67 -25.00
C GLU A 594 -5.52 -5.82 -25.21
N SER A 595 -5.14 -5.61 -26.48
CA SER A 595 -4.00 -4.77 -26.85
C SER A 595 -4.30 -3.27 -26.78
N SER A 596 -5.58 -2.86 -26.75
CA SER A 596 -5.97 -1.45 -26.65
C SER A 596 -5.54 -0.80 -25.34
N GLY A 597 -5.43 -1.58 -24.27
CA GLY A 597 -4.91 -1.14 -22.97
C GLY A 597 -3.39 -0.92 -22.92
N ASN A 598 -2.66 -1.17 -24.02
CA ASN A 598 -1.20 -0.99 -24.06
C ASN A 598 -0.81 0.49 -24.09
N TYR A 599 0.25 0.83 -23.35
CA TYR A 599 0.73 2.20 -23.31
C TYR A 599 2.18 2.33 -22.89
N HIS A 600 2.75 3.49 -23.23
CA HIS A 600 4.03 3.97 -22.72
C HIS A 600 3.86 5.35 -22.08
N ALA A 601 4.34 5.54 -20.85
CA ALA A 601 4.32 6.83 -20.16
C ALA A 601 5.67 7.13 -19.52
N ARG A 602 6.09 8.41 -19.60
CA ARG A 602 7.28 8.93 -18.93
C ARG A 602 6.97 10.20 -18.18
N GLU A 603 7.19 10.19 -16.87
CA GLU A 603 6.98 11.32 -15.97
C GLU A 603 8.31 11.80 -15.39
N ASN A 604 8.57 13.10 -15.46
CA ASN A 604 9.71 13.73 -14.80
C ASN A 604 9.17 14.76 -13.80
N VAL A 605 9.58 14.65 -12.56
CA VAL A 605 9.21 15.58 -11.48
C VAL A 605 10.48 16.24 -10.97
N THR A 606 10.56 17.56 -11.10
CA THR A 606 11.62 18.38 -10.51
C THR A 606 11.04 19.17 -9.37
N SER A 607 11.61 19.04 -8.18
CA SER A 607 11.12 19.75 -7.01
C SER A 607 12.23 20.45 -6.25
N ALA A 608 11.86 21.54 -5.58
CA ALA A 608 12.70 22.27 -4.65
C ALA A 608 11.87 22.64 -3.43
N PHE A 609 12.50 22.69 -2.27
CA PHE A 609 11.82 23.11 -1.04
C PHE A 609 12.68 24.05 -0.21
N PHE A 610 11.97 24.85 0.59
CA PHE A 610 12.50 25.69 1.64
C PHE A 610 11.70 25.45 2.91
N ARG A 611 12.38 25.29 4.05
CA ARG A 611 11.78 25.04 5.36
C ARG A 611 12.52 25.83 6.43
N PHE A 612 11.76 26.53 7.27
CA PHE A 612 12.25 27.29 8.39
C PHE A 612 11.65 26.72 9.68
N ASP A 613 12.51 26.21 10.56
CA ASP A 613 12.14 25.70 11.87
C ASP A 613 12.51 26.74 12.95
N GLN A 614 11.56 27.10 13.84
CA GLN A 614 11.72 28.13 14.87
C GLN A 614 11.20 27.66 16.22
N ASN A 615 12.00 27.79 17.25
CA ASN A 615 11.53 27.69 18.61
C ASN A 615 10.93 29.02 19.05
N LEU A 616 9.69 29.03 19.52
CA LEU A 616 8.99 30.19 20.09
C LEU A 616 8.93 30.03 21.62
N GLY A 617 10.09 30.25 22.26
CA GLY A 617 10.28 29.98 23.68
C GLY A 617 10.57 28.52 24.02
N LYS A 618 10.35 28.10 25.26
CA LYS A 618 10.68 26.75 25.76
C LYS A 618 9.68 25.66 25.33
N LYS A 619 8.46 26.06 24.96
CA LYS A 619 7.33 25.12 24.83
C LYS A 619 6.75 25.02 23.42
N ILE A 620 7.00 25.99 22.55
CA ILE A 620 6.39 26.04 21.22
C ILE A 620 7.48 25.87 20.16
N LYS A 621 7.25 24.98 19.22
CA LYS A 621 8.03 24.81 18.00
C LYS A 621 7.15 25.09 16.81
N MET A 622 7.65 25.84 15.85
CA MET A 622 6.98 26.19 14.59
C MET A 622 7.84 25.71 13.44
N MET A 623 7.19 25.25 12.38
CA MET A 623 7.79 24.98 11.08
C MET A 623 6.95 25.69 10.01
N ALA A 624 7.60 26.46 9.15
CA ALA A 624 7.00 27.02 7.95
C ALA A 624 7.81 26.57 6.73
N GLY A 625 7.15 26.09 5.71
CA GLY A 625 7.80 25.55 4.52
C GLY A 625 7.00 25.79 3.24
N LEU A 626 7.72 25.77 2.14
CA LEU A 626 7.15 25.84 0.79
C LEU A 626 7.90 24.85 -0.10
N ARG A 627 7.13 24.04 -0.82
CA ARG A 627 7.65 23.13 -1.85
C ARG A 627 7.10 23.50 -3.20
N MET A 628 7.93 23.43 -4.22
CA MET A 628 7.53 23.55 -5.63
C MET A 628 7.77 22.21 -6.31
N GLU A 629 6.79 21.74 -7.06
CA GLU A 629 6.90 20.56 -7.91
C GLU A 629 6.52 20.89 -9.36
N ALA A 630 7.48 20.76 -10.27
CA ALA A 630 7.26 20.89 -11.72
C ALA A 630 7.19 19.48 -12.31
N THR A 631 6.03 19.10 -12.82
CA THR A 631 5.74 17.81 -13.44
C THR A 631 5.69 17.94 -14.95
N HIS A 632 6.34 17.00 -15.65
CA HIS A 632 6.32 16.90 -17.10
C HIS A 632 6.08 15.43 -17.48
N ILE A 633 4.95 15.17 -18.17
CA ILE A 633 4.53 13.82 -18.55
C ILE A 633 4.49 13.74 -20.08
N LYS A 634 4.95 12.61 -20.65
CA LYS A 634 4.79 12.20 -22.04
C LYS A 634 4.17 10.82 -22.06
N TYR A 635 3.21 10.60 -22.93
CA TYR A 635 2.50 9.33 -23.02
C TYR A 635 1.96 9.08 -24.42
N ASN A 636 1.73 7.81 -24.76
CA ASN A 636 1.04 7.33 -25.95
C ASN A 636 0.30 6.02 -25.63
N GLY A 637 -0.65 5.66 -26.44
CA GLY A 637 -1.46 4.44 -26.32
C GLY A 637 -2.12 4.12 -27.66
N TRP A 638 -3.27 3.46 -27.62
CA TRP A 638 -3.96 2.91 -28.79
C TRP A 638 -5.43 3.25 -28.79
N ASN A 639 -5.99 3.50 -29.98
CA ASN A 639 -7.43 3.56 -30.25
C ASN A 639 -7.85 2.20 -30.80
N TRP A 640 -8.93 1.65 -30.26
CA TRP A 640 -9.54 0.43 -30.72
C TRP A 640 -10.96 0.71 -31.22
N ASN A 641 -11.34 0.11 -32.35
CA ASN A 641 -12.66 0.28 -32.94
C ASN A 641 -13.10 -1.03 -33.57
N VAL A 642 -14.32 -1.46 -33.24
CA VAL A 642 -15.02 -2.58 -33.85
C VAL A 642 -16.10 -1.98 -34.77
N ALA A 643 -16.01 -2.23 -36.07
CA ALA A 643 -17.01 -1.76 -37.02
C ALA A 643 -18.34 -2.51 -36.85
N ASP A 644 -19.46 -1.78 -36.97
CA ASP A 644 -20.79 -2.34 -36.94
C ASP A 644 -21.19 -2.73 -38.37
N ASP A 645 -20.44 -3.62 -38.99
CA ASP A 645 -20.72 -4.22 -40.30
C ASP A 645 -20.74 -5.76 -40.17
N LYS A 646 -21.15 -6.42 -41.24
CA LYS A 646 -21.29 -7.88 -41.22
C LYS A 646 -19.97 -8.65 -41.06
N ASP A 647 -18.87 -7.95 -41.21
CA ASP A 647 -17.52 -8.51 -41.12
C ASP A 647 -16.85 -8.21 -39.76
N GLU A 648 -17.50 -7.45 -38.86
CA GLU A 648 -17.03 -7.08 -37.51
C GLU A 648 -15.53 -6.67 -37.50
N THR A 649 -15.11 -5.87 -38.50
CA THR A 649 -13.69 -5.53 -38.68
C THR A 649 -13.16 -4.72 -37.52
N GLU A 650 -12.16 -5.27 -36.80
CA GLU A 650 -11.45 -4.57 -35.74
C GLU A 650 -10.27 -3.77 -36.29
N THR A 651 -10.01 -2.63 -35.65
CA THR A 651 -8.80 -1.82 -35.93
C THR A 651 -8.15 -1.34 -34.65
N LEU A 652 -6.80 -1.30 -34.64
CA LEU A 652 -6.00 -0.78 -33.55
C LEU A 652 -5.00 0.27 -34.07
N GLU A 653 -5.20 1.55 -33.73
CA GLU A 653 -4.40 2.66 -34.21
C GLU A 653 -3.70 3.42 -33.09
N PRO A 654 -2.41 3.87 -33.25
CA PRO A 654 -1.72 4.61 -32.21
C PRO A 654 -2.34 5.99 -32.01
N THR A 655 -2.49 6.43 -30.73
CA THR A 655 -3.00 7.77 -30.37
C THR A 655 -2.03 8.90 -30.74
N GLY A 656 -0.74 8.58 -31.02
CA GLY A 656 0.34 9.55 -31.17
C GLY A 656 1.00 9.91 -29.83
N ASN A 657 1.94 10.85 -29.88
CA ASN A 657 2.69 11.30 -28.69
C ASN A 657 2.03 12.53 -28.06
N HIS A 658 1.60 12.40 -26.83
CA HIS A 658 1.00 13.47 -26.03
C HIS A 658 1.93 13.91 -24.91
N LYS A 659 1.71 15.12 -24.38
CA LYS A 659 2.48 15.69 -23.28
C LYS A 659 1.63 16.63 -22.43
N ASN A 660 1.84 16.59 -21.12
CA ASN A 660 1.26 17.54 -20.18
C ASN A 660 2.35 18.10 -19.26
N SER A 661 2.20 19.35 -18.78
CA SER A 661 3.17 19.98 -17.88
C SER A 661 2.48 20.98 -16.98
N TYR A 662 2.77 20.90 -15.68
CA TYR A 662 2.20 21.80 -14.68
C TYR A 662 3.17 22.01 -13.51
N VAL A 663 2.92 23.05 -12.72
CA VAL A 663 3.71 23.41 -11.52
C VAL A 663 2.77 23.61 -10.36
N ASN A 664 3.05 22.93 -9.24
CA ASN A 664 2.32 23.08 -7.99
C ASN A 664 3.18 23.70 -6.91
N TRP A 665 2.58 24.57 -6.08
CA TRP A 665 3.20 25.19 -4.93
C TRP A 665 2.49 24.70 -3.67
N LEU A 666 3.23 24.04 -2.78
CA LEU A 666 2.70 23.27 -1.66
C LEU A 666 3.22 23.90 -0.35
N PRO A 667 2.51 24.89 0.22
CA PRO A 667 2.84 25.47 1.52
C PRO A 667 2.56 24.49 2.66
N SER A 668 3.34 24.61 3.74
CA SER A 668 3.15 23.86 4.98
C SER A 668 3.47 24.72 6.20
N LEU A 669 2.60 24.65 7.22
CA LEU A 669 2.78 25.38 8.49
C LEU A 669 2.37 24.46 9.64
N LEU A 670 3.30 24.19 10.54
CA LEU A 670 3.09 23.29 11.68
C LEU A 670 3.47 23.99 12.98
N PHE A 671 2.69 23.68 14.02
CA PHE A 671 2.95 24.10 15.39
C PHE A 671 2.91 22.90 16.34
N LYS A 672 3.85 22.81 17.25
CA LYS A 672 3.85 21.87 18.37
C LYS A 672 3.99 22.64 19.68
N TYR A 673 3.05 22.44 20.58
CA TYR A 673 3.04 23.03 21.91
C TYR A 673 3.25 21.94 22.97
N ASP A 674 4.41 21.95 23.62
CA ASP A 674 4.72 21.12 24.78
C ASP A 674 4.10 21.75 26.05
N VAL A 675 2.83 21.43 26.35
CA VAL A 675 2.11 21.95 27.52
C VAL A 675 2.92 21.61 28.79
N ASN A 676 3.31 20.34 28.87
CA ASN A 676 4.26 19.79 29.84
C ASN A 676 5.03 18.60 29.21
N ASP A 677 5.79 17.83 29.97
CA ASP A 677 6.57 16.70 29.46
C ASP A 677 5.68 15.59 28.87
N ASP A 678 4.44 15.47 29.35
CA ASP A 678 3.53 14.37 29.01
C ASP A 678 2.45 14.77 28.00
N LEU A 679 1.98 16.02 27.97
CA LEU A 679 0.91 16.51 27.07
C LEU A 679 1.49 17.37 25.95
N LYS A 680 1.23 16.95 24.70
CA LYS A 680 1.63 17.61 23.47
C LYS A 680 0.40 17.98 22.64
N LEU A 681 0.32 19.25 22.20
CA LEU A 681 -0.67 19.70 21.23
C LEU A 681 0.03 19.97 19.91
N ARG A 682 -0.60 19.61 18.80
CA ARG A 682 -0.11 19.88 17.44
C ARG A 682 -1.22 20.50 16.62
N ALA A 683 -0.85 21.47 15.78
CA ALA A 683 -1.73 22.05 14.78
C ALA A 683 -0.97 22.19 13.48
N SER A 684 -1.62 21.96 12.35
CA SER A 684 -0.99 22.07 11.03
C SER A 684 -1.96 22.54 9.96
N PHE A 685 -1.37 23.21 8.97
CA PHE A 685 -1.96 23.49 7.67
C PHE A 685 -0.97 23.00 6.59
N THR A 686 -1.45 22.23 5.62
CA THR A 686 -0.64 21.76 4.50
C THR A 686 -1.47 21.70 3.21
N GLU A 687 -0.81 21.94 2.09
CA GLU A 687 -1.36 21.67 0.77
C GLU A 687 -0.65 20.47 0.16
N THR A 688 -1.43 19.54 -0.40
CA THR A 688 -0.95 18.29 -1.00
C THR A 688 -1.68 18.02 -2.32
N LEU A 689 -1.18 17.10 -3.10
CA LEU A 689 -1.78 16.74 -4.39
C LEU A 689 -1.88 15.22 -4.58
N SER A 690 -2.67 14.81 -5.59
CA SER A 690 -2.61 13.47 -6.18
C SER A 690 -2.62 13.59 -7.70
N ARG A 691 -1.74 12.83 -8.37
CA ARG A 691 -1.59 12.86 -9.84
C ARG A 691 -2.54 11.86 -10.49
N PRO A 692 -3.09 12.18 -11.68
CA PRO A 692 -3.90 11.24 -12.46
C PRO A 692 -3.14 9.93 -12.74
N LYS A 693 -3.86 8.82 -12.85
CA LYS A 693 -3.33 7.54 -13.34
C LYS A 693 -2.81 7.71 -14.78
N TYR A 694 -1.80 6.94 -15.17
CA TYR A 694 -1.25 7.05 -16.53
C TYR A 694 -2.28 6.59 -17.57
N SER A 695 -2.98 5.48 -17.32
CA SER A 695 -4.06 4.97 -18.19
C SER A 695 -5.17 6.01 -18.41
N ALA A 696 -5.57 6.74 -17.37
CA ALA A 696 -6.61 7.75 -17.46
C ALA A 696 -6.22 8.98 -18.33
N LEU A 697 -4.92 9.32 -18.39
CA LEU A 697 -4.40 10.46 -19.17
C LEU A 697 -4.30 10.18 -20.67
N ILE A 698 -4.24 8.91 -21.08
CA ILE A 698 -4.03 8.53 -22.48
C ILE A 698 -5.31 8.82 -23.26
N PRO A 699 -5.29 9.68 -24.28
CA PRO A 699 -6.48 10.05 -25.02
C PRO A 699 -6.86 8.95 -26.04
N CYS A 700 -7.03 7.72 -25.56
CA CYS A 700 -7.55 6.64 -26.36
C CYS A 700 -9.04 6.84 -26.63
N VAL A 701 -9.51 6.36 -27.77
CA VAL A 701 -10.93 6.26 -28.13
C VAL A 701 -11.15 4.79 -28.50
N ASN A 702 -11.80 4.05 -27.62
CA ASN A 702 -12.09 2.65 -27.84
C ASN A 702 -13.60 2.51 -28.08
N ILE A 703 -13.96 2.01 -29.25
CA ILE A 703 -15.33 1.88 -29.72
C ILE A 703 -15.63 0.41 -29.94
N ASN A 704 -16.53 -0.13 -29.16
CA ASN A 704 -17.14 -1.45 -29.39
C ASN A 704 -18.59 -1.26 -29.84
N ARG A 705 -18.84 -1.34 -31.15
CA ARG A 705 -20.16 -1.15 -31.71
C ARG A 705 -21.06 -2.38 -31.53
N SER A 706 -20.50 -3.58 -31.47
CA SER A 706 -21.24 -4.82 -31.23
C SER A 706 -21.89 -4.83 -29.84
N ASP A 707 -21.17 -4.35 -28.81
CA ASP A 707 -21.68 -4.19 -27.44
C ASP A 707 -22.27 -2.80 -27.18
N ASN A 708 -22.13 -1.91 -28.18
CA ASN A 708 -22.62 -0.54 -28.12
C ASN A 708 -21.99 0.30 -27.00
N GLU A 709 -20.66 0.15 -26.80
CA GLU A 709 -19.90 0.83 -25.78
C GLU A 709 -18.82 1.77 -26.36
N LEU A 710 -18.57 2.87 -25.66
CA LEU A 710 -17.52 3.85 -25.96
C LEU A 710 -16.72 4.15 -24.71
N VAL A 711 -15.40 3.94 -24.74
CA VAL A 711 -14.47 4.31 -23.66
C VAL A 711 -13.47 5.32 -24.19
N MET A 712 -13.30 6.43 -23.47
CA MET A 712 -12.35 7.48 -23.85
C MET A 712 -11.45 7.84 -22.67
N GLY A 713 -10.16 7.94 -22.94
CA GLY A 713 -9.23 8.59 -21.99
C GLY A 713 -9.36 10.12 -22.00
N ASN A 714 -8.72 10.80 -21.05
CA ASN A 714 -8.83 12.25 -20.91
C ASN A 714 -7.47 12.92 -20.63
N SER A 715 -6.93 13.54 -21.67
CA SER A 715 -5.64 14.28 -21.58
C SER A 715 -5.73 15.59 -20.80
N ASP A 716 -6.94 16.10 -20.53
CA ASP A 716 -7.18 17.37 -19.84
C ASP A 716 -7.24 17.21 -18.32
N LEU A 717 -7.08 15.99 -17.80
CA LEU A 717 -7.05 15.76 -16.37
C LEU A 717 -5.97 16.58 -15.67
N THR A 718 -6.38 17.25 -14.60
CA THR A 718 -5.51 17.98 -13.68
C THR A 718 -5.27 17.22 -12.39
N PRO A 719 -4.17 17.48 -11.67
CA PRO A 719 -3.99 16.89 -10.34
C PRO A 719 -5.08 17.31 -9.38
N THR A 720 -5.54 16.36 -8.57
CA THR A 720 -6.38 16.64 -7.40
C THR A 720 -5.57 17.40 -6.36
N ILE A 721 -6.08 18.48 -5.81
CA ILE A 721 -5.42 19.33 -4.78
C ILE A 721 -6.20 19.26 -3.47
N SER A 722 -5.48 19.16 -2.35
CA SER A 722 -6.12 19.14 -1.02
C SER A 722 -5.49 20.18 -0.09
N TYR A 723 -6.36 20.97 0.56
CA TYR A 723 -6.02 21.84 1.69
C TYR A 723 -6.36 21.10 2.98
N ASN A 724 -5.33 20.82 3.81
CA ASN A 724 -5.45 19.99 4.99
C ASN A 724 -5.23 20.82 6.26
N PHE A 725 -6.16 20.70 7.22
CA PHE A 725 -6.10 21.29 8.54
C PHE A 725 -6.18 20.19 9.59
N ASP A 726 -5.20 20.17 10.49
CA ASP A 726 -5.10 19.13 11.51
C ASP A 726 -4.88 19.73 12.89
N PHE A 727 -5.50 19.10 13.89
CA PHE A 727 -5.24 19.38 15.30
C PHE A 727 -5.18 18.06 16.08
N SER A 728 -4.18 17.89 16.94
CA SER A 728 -4.10 16.74 17.84
C SER A 728 -3.68 17.12 19.26
N ALA A 729 -4.18 16.33 20.22
CA ALA A 729 -3.78 16.37 21.63
C ALA A 729 -3.34 14.97 22.05
N ASP A 730 -2.07 14.83 22.44
CA ASP A 730 -1.46 13.55 22.78
C ASP A 730 -0.92 13.59 24.21
N TYR A 731 -1.42 12.69 25.07
CA TYR A 731 -0.97 12.50 26.42
C TYR A 731 -0.17 11.19 26.54
N TYR A 732 1.11 11.31 26.89
CA TYR A 732 2.05 10.20 27.03
C TYR A 732 2.22 9.83 28.50
N PHE A 733 1.81 8.61 28.87
CA PHE A 733 1.98 8.13 30.25
C PHE A 733 3.46 7.89 30.57
N LYS A 734 3.84 8.04 31.84
CA LYS A 734 5.19 7.73 32.33
C LYS A 734 5.54 6.23 32.14
N SER A 735 4.54 5.36 32.29
CA SER A 735 4.59 3.97 31.79
C SER A 735 4.44 3.93 30.28
N VAL A 736 4.56 2.75 29.66
CA VAL A 736 4.29 2.61 28.22
C VAL A 736 2.79 2.79 27.94
N GLY A 737 2.38 3.94 27.43
CA GLY A 737 1.00 4.22 27.12
C GLY A 737 0.76 5.61 26.51
N LEU A 738 -0.38 5.75 25.83
CA LEU A 738 -0.80 6.93 25.08
C LEU A 738 -2.32 7.08 25.12
N ILE A 739 -2.78 8.33 25.28
CA ILE A 739 -4.12 8.76 24.85
C ILE A 739 -3.90 9.83 23.79
N SER A 740 -4.52 9.65 22.64
CA SER A 740 -4.49 10.62 21.53
C SER A 740 -5.89 10.93 21.07
N ALA A 741 -6.16 12.20 20.82
CA ALA A 741 -7.36 12.69 20.17
C ALA A 741 -6.96 13.66 19.06
N GLY A 742 -7.53 13.50 17.87
CA GLY A 742 -7.26 14.35 16.72
C GLY A 742 -8.53 14.72 15.98
N ILE A 743 -8.52 15.89 15.35
CA ILE A 743 -9.54 16.35 14.41
C ILE A 743 -8.80 16.75 13.14
N PHE A 744 -9.31 16.37 11.98
CA PHE A 744 -8.76 16.76 10.70
C PHE A 744 -9.87 17.18 9.74
N TYR A 745 -9.56 18.16 8.90
CA TYR A 745 -10.41 18.61 7.82
C TYR A 745 -9.59 18.71 6.53
N LYS A 746 -10.14 18.17 5.43
CA LYS A 746 -9.55 18.24 4.10
C LYS A 746 -10.57 18.82 3.14
N LYS A 747 -10.19 19.86 2.42
CA LYS A 747 -10.91 20.35 1.25
C LYS A 747 -10.17 19.81 0.01
N ILE A 748 -10.79 18.88 -0.70
CA ILE A 748 -10.26 18.21 -1.86
C ILE A 748 -10.93 18.83 -3.09
N ASN A 749 -10.14 19.41 -3.99
CA ASN A 749 -10.62 20.01 -5.22
C ASN A 749 -10.21 19.14 -6.41
N ASP A 750 -11.05 19.10 -7.44
CA ASP A 750 -10.78 18.44 -8.72
C ASP A 750 -10.47 16.93 -8.55
N PHE A 751 -11.20 16.21 -7.66
CA PHE A 751 -10.99 14.77 -7.54
C PHE A 751 -11.40 14.04 -8.83
N ILE A 752 -10.67 12.95 -9.15
CA ILE A 752 -10.82 12.22 -10.40
C ILE A 752 -11.65 10.96 -10.15
N VAL A 753 -12.65 10.75 -11.01
CA VAL A 753 -13.49 9.54 -11.02
C VAL A 753 -13.95 9.27 -12.45
N ASP A 754 -14.27 8.01 -12.77
CA ASP A 754 -14.83 7.62 -14.06
C ASP A 754 -16.30 8.02 -14.13
N GLN A 755 -16.65 8.83 -15.12
CA GLN A 755 -18.02 9.16 -15.45
C GLN A 755 -18.57 8.09 -16.39
N VAL A 756 -19.71 7.52 -16.03
CA VAL A 756 -20.49 6.61 -16.88
C VAL A 756 -21.76 7.32 -17.29
N ILE A 757 -22.03 7.36 -18.60
CA ILE A 757 -23.24 7.98 -19.19
C ILE A 757 -23.91 6.93 -20.07
N GLY A 758 -25.23 6.75 -19.89
CA GLY A 758 -26.06 5.97 -20.80
C GLY A 758 -26.50 6.80 -22.03
N ASP A 759 -26.82 6.13 -23.13
CA ASP A 759 -27.36 6.73 -24.36
C ASP A 759 -26.54 7.94 -24.89
N TYR A 760 -25.26 7.74 -25.13
CA TYR A 760 -24.32 8.79 -25.56
C TYR A 760 -24.12 8.82 -27.07
N THR A 761 -24.16 10.02 -27.68
CA THR A 761 -23.93 10.20 -29.12
C THR A 761 -22.51 10.67 -29.41
N TYR A 762 -21.73 9.90 -30.16
CA TYR A 762 -20.39 10.27 -30.62
C TYR A 762 -20.26 10.09 -32.15
N GLN A 763 -19.80 11.11 -32.86
CA GLN A 763 -19.63 11.12 -34.32
C GLN A 763 -20.87 10.61 -35.10
N ASN A 764 -22.08 11.00 -34.65
CA ASN A 764 -23.39 10.61 -35.16
C ASN A 764 -23.78 9.14 -34.93
N ASN A 765 -23.06 8.39 -34.14
CA ASN A 765 -23.44 7.06 -33.65
C ASN A 765 -23.92 7.15 -32.19
N GLU A 766 -24.93 6.37 -31.84
CA GLU A 766 -25.50 6.25 -30.52
C GLU A 766 -24.87 5.06 -29.81
N TYR A 767 -24.37 5.26 -28.59
CA TYR A 767 -23.77 4.24 -27.72
C TYR A 767 -24.60 4.11 -26.45
N LYS A 768 -24.87 2.88 -26.02
CA LYS A 768 -25.59 2.60 -24.77
C LYS A 768 -24.80 3.04 -23.53
N LYS A 769 -23.48 2.98 -23.62
CA LYS A 769 -22.61 3.29 -22.51
C LYS A 769 -21.39 4.08 -22.97
N PHE A 770 -21.11 5.17 -22.26
CA PHE A 770 -19.91 5.97 -22.43
C PHE A 770 -19.19 6.10 -21.10
N THR A 771 -17.89 5.81 -21.08
CA THR A 771 -17.05 5.92 -19.88
C THR A 771 -15.84 6.81 -20.13
N GLN A 772 -15.63 7.80 -19.25
CA GLN A 772 -14.47 8.69 -19.30
C GLN A 772 -14.04 9.16 -17.91
N PRO A 773 -12.72 9.11 -17.56
CA PRO A 773 -12.22 9.73 -16.34
C PRO A 773 -12.31 11.27 -16.42
N LYS A 774 -12.83 11.91 -15.36
CA LYS A 774 -13.00 13.36 -15.26
C LYS A 774 -12.62 13.88 -13.88
N ASN A 775 -12.22 15.17 -13.82
CA ASN A 775 -12.19 15.92 -12.58
C ASN A 775 -13.65 16.27 -12.20
N ALA A 776 -14.22 15.56 -11.22
CA ALA A 776 -15.66 15.47 -11.00
C ALA A 776 -16.25 16.55 -10.09
N GLY A 777 -15.41 17.36 -9.45
CA GLY A 777 -15.82 18.38 -8.51
C GLY A 777 -14.98 18.43 -7.24
N ASP A 778 -15.57 18.94 -6.17
CA ASP A 778 -14.89 19.14 -4.89
C ASP A 778 -15.46 18.18 -3.84
N ALA A 779 -14.67 17.84 -2.84
CA ALA A 779 -15.11 17.09 -1.68
C ALA A 779 -14.61 17.72 -0.38
N ASP A 780 -15.47 17.73 0.63
CA ASP A 780 -15.12 18.04 2.00
C ASP A 780 -15.00 16.75 2.81
N LEU A 781 -13.96 16.62 3.60
CA LEU A 781 -13.71 15.47 4.45
C LEU A 781 -13.39 15.97 5.86
N LEU A 782 -14.25 15.65 6.83
CA LEU A 782 -14.09 15.97 8.25
C LEU A 782 -13.98 14.68 9.06
N GLY A 783 -12.96 14.59 9.92
CA GLY A 783 -12.83 13.38 10.74
C GLY A 783 -12.30 13.62 12.15
N VAL A 784 -12.57 12.62 12.99
CA VAL A 784 -12.11 12.54 14.38
C VAL A 784 -11.38 11.22 14.59
N GLU A 785 -10.21 11.30 15.19
CA GLU A 785 -9.39 10.15 15.53
C GLU A 785 -9.19 10.05 17.04
N LEU A 786 -9.39 8.84 17.58
CA LEU A 786 -9.14 8.53 18.98
C LEU A 786 -8.21 7.33 19.07
N ALA A 787 -7.23 7.37 19.97
CA ALA A 787 -6.37 6.23 20.29
C ALA A 787 -6.14 6.13 21.79
N TYR A 788 -6.21 4.92 22.32
CA TYR A 788 -5.91 4.60 23.71
C TYR A 788 -5.01 3.37 23.77
N GLN A 789 -3.92 3.47 24.49
CA GLN A 789 -2.99 2.37 24.73
C GLN A 789 -2.49 2.44 26.16
N ARG A 790 -2.73 1.38 26.97
CA ARG A 790 -2.19 1.30 28.33
C ARG A 790 -2.32 -0.13 28.88
N ASP A 791 -1.38 -0.49 29.79
CA ASP A 791 -1.57 -1.64 30.70
C ASP A 791 -2.50 -1.28 31.88
N PHE A 792 -3.12 -2.29 32.51
CA PHE A 792 -4.05 -2.11 33.63
C PHE A 792 -3.35 -2.05 35.00
N GLY A 793 -2.03 -1.92 35.05
CA GLY A 793 -1.26 -1.75 36.29
C GLY A 793 -1.67 -0.52 37.11
N PHE A 794 -2.33 0.46 36.49
CA PHE A 794 -2.89 1.63 37.18
C PHE A 794 -4.14 1.30 38.04
N ILE A 795 -4.83 0.19 37.74
CA ILE A 795 -5.97 -0.32 38.53
C ILE A 795 -5.44 -1.14 39.70
N ALA A 796 -4.55 -2.10 39.39
CA ALA A 796 -3.89 -2.93 40.41
C ALA A 796 -2.54 -3.44 39.86
N PRO A 797 -1.47 -3.52 40.67
CA PRO A 797 -0.15 -4.00 40.23
C PRO A 797 -0.18 -5.41 39.61
N ALA A 798 -1.08 -6.28 40.07
CA ALA A 798 -1.27 -7.62 39.52
C ALA A 798 -1.77 -7.62 38.05
N LEU A 799 -2.46 -6.57 37.62
CA LEU A 799 -3.00 -6.41 36.27
C LEU A 799 -2.02 -5.78 35.29
N LYS A 800 -0.81 -5.45 35.68
CA LYS A 800 0.25 -4.88 34.82
C LYS A 800 0.59 -5.76 33.60
N CYS A 801 0.31 -7.07 33.72
CA CYS A 801 0.53 -8.01 32.62
C CYS A 801 -0.60 -8.01 31.57
N ILE A 802 -1.70 -7.31 31.81
CA ILE A 802 -2.82 -7.17 30.89
C ILE A 802 -2.83 -5.73 30.38
N GLY A 803 -3.02 -5.54 29.09
CA GLY A 803 -3.15 -4.21 28.52
C GLY A 803 -4.12 -4.18 27.35
N PHE A 804 -4.55 -2.97 27.03
CA PHE A 804 -5.50 -2.71 25.96
C PHE A 804 -4.88 -1.67 24.99
N TYR A 805 -5.10 -1.90 23.71
CA TYR A 805 -4.88 -0.96 22.63
C TYR A 805 -6.18 -0.81 21.84
N GLY A 806 -6.65 0.39 21.65
CA GLY A 806 -7.84 0.67 20.86
C GLY A 806 -7.70 1.95 20.06
N THR A 807 -8.22 1.94 18.83
CA THR A 807 -8.32 3.12 17.96
C THR A 807 -9.69 3.18 17.34
N TYR A 808 -10.16 4.39 17.13
CA TYR A 808 -11.40 4.66 16.42
C TYR A 808 -11.25 5.92 15.57
N THR A 809 -11.70 5.83 14.34
CA THR A 809 -11.74 6.97 13.41
C THR A 809 -13.14 7.09 12.84
N TYR A 810 -13.69 8.27 12.93
CA TYR A 810 -14.90 8.71 12.24
C TYR A 810 -14.51 9.65 11.11
N THR A 811 -15.01 9.43 9.91
CA THR A 811 -14.73 10.23 8.72
C THR A 811 -16.02 10.51 7.98
N HIS A 812 -16.46 11.74 8.00
CA HIS A 812 -17.59 12.20 7.20
C HIS A 812 -17.08 12.85 5.91
N THR A 813 -17.60 12.42 4.76
CA THR A 813 -17.25 12.97 3.44
C THR A 813 -18.51 13.48 2.76
N GLN A 814 -18.37 14.62 2.06
CA GLN A 814 -19.43 15.22 1.27
C GLN A 814 -18.85 15.67 -0.07
N VAL A 815 -19.37 15.14 -1.15
CA VAL A 815 -19.05 15.60 -2.50
C VAL A 815 -19.90 16.81 -2.84
N ASN A 816 -19.26 17.87 -3.35
CA ASN A 816 -19.89 19.12 -3.73
C ASN A 816 -19.61 19.39 -5.21
N ASN A 817 -20.51 20.13 -5.85
CA ASN A 817 -20.36 20.53 -7.25
C ASN A 817 -20.17 19.31 -8.19
N PHE A 818 -20.80 18.20 -7.85
CA PHE A 818 -20.77 17.00 -8.65
C PHE A 818 -21.49 17.23 -9.97
N ASN A 819 -20.78 17.15 -11.08
CA ASN A 819 -21.24 17.57 -12.40
C ASN A 819 -21.23 16.38 -13.40
N PHE A 820 -21.85 15.28 -13.00
CA PHE A 820 -22.05 14.14 -13.88
C PHE A 820 -23.47 14.15 -14.43
N GLU A 821 -23.57 13.92 -15.73
CA GLU A 821 -24.84 13.80 -16.43
C GLU A 821 -25.65 12.64 -15.84
N GLY A 822 -26.95 12.88 -15.59
CA GLY A 822 -27.82 11.92 -14.92
C GLY A 822 -27.77 11.90 -13.39
N ARG A 823 -26.76 12.52 -12.77
CA ARG A 823 -26.54 12.48 -11.31
C ARG A 823 -26.40 13.87 -10.65
N GLU A 824 -26.71 14.97 -11.36
CA GLU A 824 -26.50 16.36 -10.91
C GLU A 824 -27.34 16.74 -9.67
N ASN A 825 -28.40 15.99 -9.41
CA ASN A 825 -29.33 16.26 -8.31
C ASN A 825 -28.98 15.49 -7.02
N GLU A 826 -27.93 14.70 -7.00
CA GLU A 826 -27.52 13.95 -5.81
C GLU A 826 -26.85 14.88 -4.80
N LYS A 827 -27.41 14.92 -3.57
CA LYS A 827 -26.98 15.85 -2.51
C LYS A 827 -26.12 15.23 -1.43
N ASP A 828 -26.23 13.93 -1.21
CA ASP A 828 -25.60 13.22 -0.09
C ASP A 828 -24.59 12.17 -0.59
N LEU A 829 -23.80 12.54 -1.62
CA LEU A 829 -22.81 11.67 -2.19
C LEU A 829 -21.53 11.68 -1.35
N SER A 830 -21.11 10.48 -0.90
CA SER A 830 -19.84 10.30 -0.21
C SER A 830 -18.68 10.13 -1.19
N LEU A 831 -17.46 10.52 -0.78
CA LEU A 831 -16.26 10.32 -1.57
C LEU A 831 -15.97 8.83 -1.70
N PRO A 832 -15.79 8.28 -2.92
CA PRO A 832 -15.43 6.87 -3.12
C PRO A 832 -14.17 6.45 -2.37
N GLY A 833 -14.13 5.18 -1.91
CA GLY A 833 -13.02 4.65 -1.15
C GLY A 833 -12.94 5.13 0.30
N SER A 834 -13.99 5.76 0.86
CA SER A 834 -13.98 6.44 2.16
C SER A 834 -14.91 5.76 3.18
N PRO A 835 -14.43 4.80 3.99
CA PRO A 835 -15.24 4.24 5.09
C PRO A 835 -15.50 5.28 6.17
N GLU A 836 -16.78 5.42 6.58
CA GLU A 836 -17.19 6.39 7.60
C GLU A 836 -16.67 6.03 8.99
N HIS A 837 -16.62 4.74 9.31
CA HIS A 837 -16.18 4.25 10.62
C HIS A 837 -15.08 3.21 10.46
N THR A 838 -13.96 3.41 11.15
CA THR A 838 -12.93 2.37 11.32
C THR A 838 -12.57 2.21 12.78
N ALA A 839 -12.40 0.98 13.25
CA ALA A 839 -12.07 0.68 14.63
C ALA A 839 -11.10 -0.50 14.73
N ASN A 840 -10.14 -0.39 15.64
CA ASN A 840 -9.25 -1.48 16.01
C ASN A 840 -9.23 -1.62 17.52
N ALA A 841 -9.31 -2.85 18.01
CA ALA A 841 -9.22 -3.16 19.43
C ALA A 841 -8.35 -4.39 19.65
N SER A 842 -7.42 -4.32 20.60
CA SER A 842 -6.58 -5.46 20.98
C SER A 842 -6.47 -5.55 22.50
N LEU A 843 -6.78 -6.71 23.02
CA LEU A 843 -6.51 -7.09 24.41
C LEU A 843 -5.31 -8.03 24.44
N TYR A 844 -4.31 -7.74 25.28
CA TYR A 844 -3.11 -8.55 25.36
C TYR A 844 -2.75 -8.90 26.80
N PHE A 845 -2.18 -10.10 26.95
CA PHE A 845 -1.59 -10.59 28.19
C PHE A 845 -0.11 -10.89 27.94
N GLU A 846 0.79 -10.34 28.76
CA GLU A 846 2.23 -10.60 28.68
C GLU A 846 2.81 -10.83 30.06
N LYS A 847 3.37 -12.02 30.30
CA LYS A 847 4.02 -12.37 31.58
C LYS A 847 5.08 -13.44 31.40
N LYS A 848 6.31 -13.19 31.87
CA LYS A 848 7.43 -14.17 31.91
C LYS A 848 7.68 -14.88 30.55
N GLY A 849 7.67 -14.10 29.45
CA GLY A 849 7.91 -14.62 28.11
C GLY A 849 6.67 -15.19 27.43
N PHE A 850 5.57 -15.41 28.14
CA PHE A 850 4.29 -15.79 27.56
C PHE A 850 3.53 -14.52 27.11
N ASN A 851 3.04 -14.53 25.88
CA ASN A 851 2.26 -13.45 25.28
C ASN A 851 1.03 -14.05 24.59
N VAL A 852 -0.15 -13.49 24.84
CA VAL A 852 -1.38 -13.77 24.11
C VAL A 852 -2.01 -12.45 23.73
N ARG A 853 -2.49 -12.35 22.49
CA ARG A 853 -3.19 -11.17 21.99
C ARG A 853 -4.42 -11.57 21.19
N PHE A 854 -5.50 -10.93 21.50
CA PHE A 854 -6.76 -10.97 20.78
C PHE A 854 -6.99 -9.63 20.11
N SER A 855 -7.26 -9.61 18.80
CA SER A 855 -7.42 -8.38 18.00
C SER A 855 -8.73 -8.43 17.22
N TYR A 856 -9.41 -7.30 17.16
CA TYR A 856 -10.61 -7.08 16.35
C TYR A 856 -10.42 -5.82 15.49
N ASN A 857 -10.75 -5.91 14.21
CA ASN A 857 -10.68 -4.81 13.25
C ASN A 857 -12.03 -4.69 12.56
N TYR A 858 -12.51 -3.46 12.41
CA TYR A 858 -13.77 -3.10 11.77
C TYR A 858 -13.59 -1.92 10.82
N ALA A 859 -14.19 -2.00 9.63
CA ALA A 859 -14.43 -0.87 8.75
C ALA A 859 -15.87 -0.93 8.22
N SER A 860 -16.55 0.24 8.16
CA SER A 860 -17.88 0.34 7.56
C SER A 860 -17.81 0.20 6.04
N SER A 861 -18.95 -0.08 5.42
CA SER A 861 -19.09 -0.07 3.97
C SER A 861 -18.86 1.32 3.39
N PHE A 862 -18.40 1.37 2.14
CA PHE A 862 -18.16 2.60 1.38
C PHE A 862 -18.41 2.39 -0.12
N ILE A 863 -18.67 3.47 -0.86
CA ILE A 863 -18.74 3.44 -2.32
C ILE A 863 -17.35 3.10 -2.87
N ASP A 864 -17.24 2.00 -3.61
CA ASP A 864 -16.03 1.59 -4.30
C ASP A 864 -15.99 2.16 -5.72
N GLU A 865 -17.11 2.04 -6.44
CA GLU A 865 -17.27 2.53 -7.80
C GLU A 865 -18.67 3.11 -8.01
N MET A 866 -18.74 4.21 -8.76
CA MET A 866 -20.01 4.86 -9.10
C MET A 866 -20.58 4.26 -10.38
N GLY A 867 -21.84 3.82 -10.32
CA GLY A 867 -22.61 3.41 -11.49
C GLY A 867 -23.21 4.58 -12.25
N GLU A 868 -23.86 4.29 -13.37
CA GLU A 868 -24.66 5.24 -14.15
C GLU A 868 -25.76 5.89 -13.30
N VAL A 869 -26.40 5.10 -12.46
CA VAL A 869 -27.40 5.56 -11.46
C VAL A 869 -27.02 5.05 -10.07
N ALA A 870 -27.44 5.73 -9.02
CA ALA A 870 -27.15 5.38 -7.63
C ALA A 870 -27.57 3.95 -7.24
N ALA A 871 -28.58 3.40 -7.90
CA ALA A 871 -29.03 2.03 -7.69
C ALA A 871 -28.03 0.95 -8.18
N LEU A 872 -27.09 1.33 -9.03
CA LEU A 872 -26.00 0.50 -9.58
C LEU A 872 -24.64 0.84 -8.96
N ASP A 873 -24.53 1.77 -7.99
CA ASP A 873 -23.27 2.03 -7.29
C ASP A 873 -22.76 0.74 -6.62
N ARG A 874 -21.47 0.44 -6.82
CA ARG A 874 -20.79 -0.67 -6.16
C ARG A 874 -20.25 -0.23 -4.80
N TYR A 875 -20.58 -0.99 -3.78
CA TYR A 875 -20.10 -0.77 -2.43
C TYR A 875 -19.19 -1.91 -1.99
N TYR A 876 -18.02 -1.59 -1.43
CA TYR A 876 -17.26 -2.51 -0.60
C TYR A 876 -17.99 -2.66 0.73
N ASP A 877 -18.36 -3.88 1.10
CA ASP A 877 -19.17 -4.12 2.31
C ASP A 877 -18.36 -3.93 3.60
N ALA A 878 -19.05 -3.75 4.71
CA ALA A 878 -18.43 -3.65 6.01
C ALA A 878 -17.67 -4.93 6.37
N VAL A 879 -16.46 -4.79 6.90
CA VAL A 879 -15.59 -5.90 7.27
C VAL A 879 -15.36 -5.96 8.78
N SER A 880 -15.31 -7.18 9.31
CA SER A 880 -15.03 -7.50 10.71
C SER A 880 -14.05 -8.65 10.80
N TYR A 881 -12.78 -8.35 11.08
CA TYR A 881 -11.74 -9.39 11.25
C TYR A 881 -11.42 -9.60 12.73
N MET A 882 -11.26 -10.84 13.11
CA MET A 882 -10.88 -11.25 14.46
C MET A 882 -9.68 -12.18 14.38
N ASP A 883 -8.61 -11.85 15.10
CA ASP A 883 -7.35 -12.57 15.09
C ASP A 883 -6.90 -12.93 16.51
N LEU A 884 -6.27 -14.10 16.67
CA LEU A 884 -5.65 -14.57 17.91
C LEU A 884 -4.19 -14.91 17.67
N ASN A 885 -3.31 -14.40 18.53
CA ASN A 885 -1.89 -14.73 18.55
C ASN A 885 -1.46 -15.21 19.93
N ALA A 886 -0.65 -16.26 19.98
CA ALA A 886 -0.01 -16.75 21.21
C ALA A 886 1.47 -17.02 20.97
N SER A 887 2.33 -16.66 21.93
CA SER A 887 3.76 -16.97 21.85
C SER A 887 4.39 -17.19 23.23
N TYR A 888 5.48 -17.97 23.24
CA TYR A 888 6.28 -18.20 24.42
C TYR A 888 7.76 -18.07 24.11
N THR A 889 8.42 -17.12 24.75
CA THR A 889 9.85 -16.82 24.60
C THR A 889 10.63 -17.23 25.84
N PHE A 890 11.70 -18.00 25.63
CA PHE A 890 12.61 -18.40 26.71
C PHE A 890 14.09 -18.33 26.25
N GLY A 891 15.01 -18.52 27.21
CA GLY A 891 16.45 -18.44 26.98
C GLY A 891 17.02 -17.06 27.31
N LYS A 892 18.30 -16.97 27.71
CA LYS A 892 18.99 -15.74 28.10
C LYS A 892 19.92 -15.21 27.00
N LYS A 893 20.82 -16.05 26.48
CA LYS A 893 21.75 -15.73 25.39
C LYS A 893 21.13 -15.98 24.04
N ILE A 894 20.54 -17.15 23.87
CA ILE A 894 19.75 -17.54 22.70
C ILE A 894 18.29 -17.44 23.15
N LYS A 895 17.54 -16.50 22.60
CA LYS A 895 16.10 -16.35 22.84
C LYS A 895 15.36 -17.17 21.81
N THR A 896 14.62 -18.20 22.26
CA THR A 896 13.78 -19.03 21.42
C THR A 896 12.32 -18.70 21.69
N THR A 897 11.56 -18.43 20.63
CA THR A 897 10.12 -18.13 20.69
C THR A 897 9.36 -19.16 19.90
N PHE A 898 8.44 -19.88 20.53
CA PHE A 898 7.37 -20.59 19.85
C PHE A 898 6.18 -19.64 19.65
N TYR A 899 5.55 -19.68 18.50
CA TYR A 899 4.35 -18.89 18.21
C TYR A 899 3.28 -19.71 17.50
N ALA A 900 2.03 -19.34 17.69
CA ALA A 900 0.88 -19.85 16.97
C ALA A 900 -0.14 -18.73 16.75
N ASP A 901 -0.75 -18.72 15.59
CA ASP A 901 -1.61 -17.65 15.11
C ASP A 901 -2.84 -18.22 14.42
N ALA A 902 -3.98 -17.59 14.66
CA ALA A 902 -5.21 -17.82 13.93
C ALA A 902 -5.76 -16.48 13.44
N THR A 903 -5.96 -16.34 12.14
CA THR A 903 -6.48 -15.12 11.51
C THR A 903 -7.82 -15.36 10.85
N ASN A 904 -8.62 -14.30 10.73
CA ASN A 904 -9.98 -14.33 10.20
C ASN A 904 -10.90 -15.35 10.91
N LEU A 905 -10.90 -15.35 12.24
CA LEU A 905 -11.71 -16.28 13.06
C LEU A 905 -13.22 -16.15 12.82
N LEU A 906 -13.69 -15.03 12.29
CA LEU A 906 -15.09 -14.80 11.94
C LEU A 906 -15.44 -15.32 10.54
N ASN A 907 -14.47 -15.86 9.80
CA ASN A 907 -14.63 -16.27 8.40
C ASN A 907 -15.25 -15.15 7.53
N GLN A 908 -14.79 -13.90 7.75
CA GLN A 908 -15.26 -12.72 7.04
C GLN A 908 -15.00 -12.88 5.54
N PRO A 909 -16.02 -12.81 4.65
CA PRO A 909 -15.81 -12.77 3.21
C PRO A 909 -15.36 -11.37 2.75
N LEU A 910 -14.68 -11.33 1.62
CA LEU A 910 -14.61 -10.13 0.81
C LEU A 910 -15.94 -10.01 0.05
N ARG A 911 -16.70 -8.94 0.30
CA ARG A 911 -18.01 -8.79 -0.31
C ARG A 911 -18.20 -7.39 -0.89
N TYR A 912 -18.76 -7.37 -2.10
CA TYR A 912 -19.31 -6.17 -2.73
C TYR A 912 -20.83 -6.32 -2.86
N TYR A 913 -21.54 -5.19 -2.74
CA TYR A 913 -22.98 -5.14 -3.03
C TYR A 913 -23.29 -3.94 -3.94
N GLN A 914 -24.42 -4.00 -4.65
CA GLN A 914 -24.80 -2.97 -5.61
C GLN A 914 -26.06 -2.25 -5.15
N GLY A 915 -25.96 -0.93 -4.92
CA GLY A 915 -27.05 -0.07 -4.49
C GLY A 915 -27.53 -0.37 -3.08
N THR A 916 -28.03 -1.57 -2.81
CA THR A 916 -28.58 -1.98 -1.50
C THR A 916 -27.82 -3.17 -0.91
N LYS A 917 -27.77 -3.27 0.44
CA LYS A 917 -27.01 -4.33 1.15
C LYS A 917 -27.48 -5.74 0.85
N ASP A 918 -28.72 -5.92 0.47
CA ASP A 918 -29.29 -7.23 0.15
C ASP A 918 -28.95 -7.68 -1.28
N ARG A 919 -28.39 -6.80 -2.11
CA ARG A 919 -28.03 -7.09 -3.48
C ARG A 919 -26.52 -7.35 -3.58
N THR A 920 -26.10 -8.59 -3.26
CA THR A 920 -24.69 -8.99 -3.39
C THR A 920 -24.28 -8.90 -4.85
N MET A 921 -23.14 -8.24 -5.12
CA MET A 921 -22.48 -8.27 -6.42
C MET A 921 -21.40 -9.36 -6.44
N GLN A 922 -20.60 -9.47 -5.39
CA GLN A 922 -19.55 -10.47 -5.24
C GLN A 922 -19.36 -10.87 -3.78
N ALA A 923 -19.11 -12.14 -3.52
CA ALA A 923 -18.72 -12.61 -2.18
C ALA A 923 -17.70 -13.74 -2.27
N GLU A 924 -16.47 -13.46 -1.80
CA GLU A 924 -15.34 -14.39 -1.80
C GLU A 924 -15.00 -14.85 -0.38
N TYR A 925 -14.95 -16.15 -0.16
CA TYR A 925 -14.62 -16.76 1.14
C TYR A 925 -13.24 -17.41 1.07
N TYR A 926 -12.34 -16.93 1.93
CA TYR A 926 -10.93 -17.42 2.03
C TYR A 926 -10.68 -18.33 3.23
N GLY A 927 -11.66 -18.43 4.13
CA GLY A 927 -11.57 -19.27 5.31
C GLY A 927 -10.68 -18.72 6.44
N VAL A 928 -10.64 -19.49 7.54
CA VAL A 928 -9.74 -19.25 8.68
C VAL A 928 -8.34 -19.74 8.32
N LYS A 929 -7.28 -18.98 8.70
CA LYS A 929 -5.87 -19.37 8.49
C LYS A 929 -5.23 -19.65 9.87
N ILE A 930 -4.48 -20.74 10.00
CA ILE A 930 -3.71 -21.07 11.21
C ILE A 930 -2.25 -21.27 10.82
N ASN A 931 -1.34 -20.65 11.58
CA ASN A 931 0.10 -20.77 11.43
C ASN A 931 0.74 -21.07 12.79
N ALA A 932 1.87 -21.77 12.78
CA ALA A 932 2.71 -21.98 13.95
C ALA A 932 4.18 -22.06 13.56
N GLY A 933 5.08 -21.72 14.49
CA GLY A 933 6.50 -21.76 14.17
C GLY A 933 7.42 -21.48 15.33
N VAL A 934 8.70 -21.40 15.01
CA VAL A 934 9.80 -21.16 15.95
C VAL A 934 10.68 -20.03 15.41
N LYS A 935 11.02 -19.10 16.30
CA LYS A 935 11.98 -18.01 16.02
C LYS A 935 13.12 -18.08 17.03
N VAL A 936 14.35 -18.01 16.54
CA VAL A 936 15.57 -18.01 17.35
C VAL A 936 16.31 -16.70 17.13
N ASN A 937 16.67 -15.98 18.20
CA ASN A 937 17.43 -14.74 18.17
C ASN A 937 18.67 -14.87 19.06
N PHE A 938 19.82 -14.34 18.55
CA PHE A 938 21.10 -14.34 19.26
C PHE A 938 21.74 -12.96 19.22
#